data_d8183876d9c6309019336b5a30850032
#
_entry.id   d8183876d9c6309019336b5a30850032
#
_cell.length_a   1.000
_cell.length_b   1.000
_cell.length_c   1.000
_cell.angle_alpha   90.00
_cell.angle_beta   90.00
_cell.angle_gamma   90.00
#
_symmetry.space_group_name_H-M   'P 1'
#
loop_
_entity.id
_entity.type
_entity.pdbx_description
1 polymer ?
#
loop_
_entity_poly.entity_id
_entity_poly.type
_entity_poly.pdbx_seq_one_letter_code
_entity_poly.pdbx_strand_id
1 'polypeptide(L)'
;MRRITRIWLYIFAGIFVETSMLAQNPFTYYKGKGYKDIAAYRMEKEIDLNTYTPSVPILYEQSVPEHQSTLSYRIALPPYIRGIFFSRDSRPNDYQWPNNTNRLLPWMFHRLKELTQESYPGIPSNSQPSTLGDALLLQLSNGEYLFAKAVAGDNSLSWFQVNTDGTLTLYISTLGEDKLAGQIPLLLIQRSQSVYDAFNNAYSSLIADPKVSSLKRRIDKEYFETFDYLGWCTWEHYHYDIDETKILNDINAIEASGIPVRYVLIDDGHIANKDRQLTSFTPDKKRFPHGWKRIMNRKRDHKIKWIGLWYSLSGYWLGISANNDFPEEIQQTLHSYNGSLLPGRSTDKIEAFYHYYICTMKEHGFDFLKIDNQAFTLPLYMGDIQVVRQAKDCNLALEHQTYNSGMGLMNCMAQNVVNTDHTQYSAVTRVSIDYKKYDENMAKSHLFQSYTNTLLLGQTVWPDHDMFHSSDTICGSLMARSKAISGGPVYLSDSPNEFVAANIRPLIDESGKIFRPSAPAIPTPESILTNPLLSGKDYRIFAPTGDEAISIICYNLNTSPADKTVKSYIKQEDYFNGKKIENSSLYSSAPDGIIAFDWEKQTAEVLNADKEIKLEGFTDRLFHLCPIRQGWAVIGIQEKFLSPATVQILSRTNDMLILNAHCTGTLKVWVESNGRQELRSIPIKRTGKIEIKK
;
A
#
# COMPACT_ATOMS: atom_id res chain seq x y z
N MET A 1 -27.89 42.22 -27.04
CA MET A 1 -26.98 41.05 -26.99
C MET A 1 -25.83 41.19 -25.98
N ARG A 2 -25.98 41.83 -24.83
CA ARG A 2 -24.91 41.97 -23.81
C ARG A 2 -25.37 41.65 -22.37
N ARG A 3 -26.49 40.95 -22.19
CA ARG A 3 -27.00 40.54 -20.85
C ARG A 3 -27.15 39.04 -20.63
N ILE A 4 -26.86 38.19 -21.62
CA ILE A 4 -26.96 36.72 -21.49
C ILE A 4 -25.63 36.06 -21.11
N THR A 5 -24.51 36.73 -21.36
CA THR A 5 -23.16 36.14 -21.10
C THR A 5 -22.70 36.19 -19.64
N ARG A 6 -23.41 36.93 -18.76
CA ARG A 6 -23.04 37.00 -17.33
C ARG A 6 -23.73 35.99 -16.42
N ILE A 7 -24.80 35.36 -16.85
CA ILE A 7 -25.55 34.38 -16.04
C ILE A 7 -24.91 32.99 -16.13
N TRP A 8 -24.28 32.65 -17.26
CA TRP A 8 -23.56 31.36 -17.41
C TRP A 8 -22.25 31.27 -16.65
N LEU A 9 -21.58 32.39 -16.38
CA LEU A 9 -20.34 32.39 -15.58
C LEU A 9 -20.59 32.16 -14.08
N TYR A 10 -21.77 32.55 -13.56
CA TYR A 10 -22.12 32.32 -12.16
C TYR A 10 -22.63 30.91 -11.88
N ILE A 11 -23.22 30.24 -12.85
CA ILE A 11 -23.68 28.84 -12.72
C ILE A 11 -22.47 27.89 -12.77
N PHE A 12 -21.49 28.18 -13.63
CA PHE A 12 -20.25 27.36 -13.64
C PHE A 12 -19.34 27.58 -12.40
N ALA A 13 -19.29 28.80 -11.87
CA ALA A 13 -18.54 29.05 -10.62
C ALA A 13 -19.24 28.44 -9.39
N GLY A 14 -20.58 28.37 -9.36
CA GLY A 14 -21.33 27.73 -8.29
C GLY A 14 -21.19 26.21 -8.27
N ILE A 15 -21.16 25.56 -9.43
CA ILE A 15 -21.03 24.10 -9.55
C ILE A 15 -19.59 23.66 -9.23
N PHE A 16 -18.57 24.46 -9.57
CA PHE A 16 -17.18 24.17 -9.19
C PHE A 16 -16.90 24.41 -7.69
N VAL A 17 -17.63 25.31 -7.03
CA VAL A 17 -17.49 25.54 -5.59
C VAL A 17 -18.19 24.45 -4.78
N GLU A 18 -19.33 23.89 -5.25
CA GLU A 18 -19.98 22.77 -4.55
C GLU A 18 -19.22 21.43 -4.73
N THR A 19 -18.62 21.17 -5.89
CA THR A 19 -17.78 19.95 -6.05
C THR A 19 -16.45 20.04 -5.32
N SER A 20 -15.90 21.23 -5.11
CA SER A 20 -14.73 21.43 -4.26
C SER A 20 -15.04 21.38 -2.76
N MET A 21 -16.28 21.69 -2.36
CA MET A 21 -16.73 21.53 -0.96
C MET A 21 -16.97 20.07 -0.56
N LEU A 22 -17.31 19.18 -1.49
CA LEU A 22 -17.48 17.75 -1.22
C LEU A 22 -16.16 16.99 -1.09
N ALA A 23 -15.07 17.58 -1.55
CA ALA A 23 -13.69 17.08 -1.32
C ALA A 23 -13.01 17.75 -0.10
N GLN A 24 -13.76 18.55 0.68
CA GLN A 24 -13.21 19.11 1.90
C GLN A 24 -12.91 17.98 2.90
N ASN A 25 -11.66 17.93 3.27
CA ASN A 25 -11.10 17.09 4.31
C ASN A 25 -12.06 16.98 5.50
N PRO A 26 -12.44 15.77 5.95
CA PRO A 26 -13.27 15.59 7.14
C PRO A 26 -12.75 16.32 8.37
N PHE A 27 -11.48 16.67 8.37
CA PHE A 27 -10.80 17.39 9.44
C PHE A 27 -11.16 18.87 9.59
N THR A 28 -11.73 19.53 8.60
CA THR A 28 -12.17 20.94 8.71
C THR A 28 -13.35 21.14 9.66
N TYR A 29 -14.07 20.08 10.03
CA TYR A 29 -15.17 20.15 11.00
C TYR A 29 -14.71 20.06 12.46
N TYR A 30 -13.48 19.62 12.71
CA TYR A 30 -12.91 19.57 14.06
C TYR A 30 -12.27 20.88 14.46
N LYS A 31 -13.06 21.96 14.62
CA LYS A 31 -12.71 23.09 15.50
C LYS A 31 -12.91 22.67 16.95
N GLY A 32 -12.40 21.48 17.29
CA GLY A 32 -12.49 20.90 18.61
C GLY A 32 -11.65 21.66 19.59
N LYS A 33 -12.23 21.94 20.72
CA LYS A 33 -11.56 22.43 21.91
C LYS A 33 -10.29 21.61 22.17
N GLY A 34 -9.14 22.28 22.07
CA GLY A 34 -8.02 21.91 22.90
C GLY A 34 -7.12 20.80 22.41
N TYR A 35 -6.53 20.97 21.22
CA TYR A 35 -5.11 20.65 21.19
C TYR A 35 -4.40 21.75 21.99
N LYS A 36 -4.26 21.54 23.28
CA LYS A 36 -3.24 22.27 24.06
C LYS A 36 -1.92 21.80 23.47
N ASP A 37 -1.06 22.74 23.11
CA ASP A 37 0.33 22.42 22.76
C ASP A 37 0.80 21.34 23.72
N ILE A 38 1.17 20.16 23.15
CA ILE A 38 1.75 19.10 23.97
C ILE A 38 3.09 19.68 24.42
N ALA A 39 3.13 20.22 25.61
CA ALA A 39 4.37 20.70 26.22
C ALA A 39 5.27 19.47 26.40
N ALA A 40 6.15 19.25 25.43
CA ALA A 40 7.11 18.16 25.49
C ALA A 40 8.17 18.51 26.53
N TYR A 41 8.39 17.59 27.48
CA TYR A 41 9.55 17.67 28.35
C TYR A 41 10.79 17.32 27.53
N ARG A 42 11.69 18.29 27.41
CA ARG A 42 12.96 18.08 26.73
C ARG A 42 13.91 17.32 27.65
N MET A 43 14.24 16.07 27.26
CA MET A 43 15.32 15.36 27.94
C MET A 43 16.66 15.99 27.55
N GLU A 44 17.54 16.19 28.52
CA GLU A 44 18.91 16.65 28.26
C GLU A 44 19.75 15.63 27.49
N LYS A 45 19.31 14.35 27.45
CA LYS A 45 19.95 13.26 26.72
C LYS A 45 19.79 13.43 25.20
N GLU A 46 20.91 13.30 24.50
CA GLU A 46 20.95 13.17 23.06
C GLU A 46 21.01 11.67 22.71
N ILE A 47 20.27 11.25 21.69
CA ILE A 47 20.41 9.91 21.10
C ILE A 47 21.38 10.05 19.93
N ASP A 48 22.61 9.58 20.13
CA ASP A 48 23.64 9.57 19.08
C ASP A 48 23.61 8.25 18.31
N LEU A 49 23.09 8.29 17.08
CA LEU A 49 22.98 7.10 16.23
C LEU A 49 24.33 6.54 15.77
N ASN A 50 25.47 7.25 16.01
CA ASN A 50 26.80 6.69 15.78
C ASN A 50 27.14 5.58 16.77
N THR A 51 26.65 5.63 17.99
CA THR A 51 27.07 4.74 19.10
C THR A 51 26.30 3.43 19.12
N TYR A 52 25.14 3.35 18.41
CA TYR A 52 24.32 2.14 18.41
C TYR A 52 24.80 1.13 17.36
N THR A 53 25.15 -0.03 17.85
CA THR A 53 25.49 -1.21 17.04
C THR A 53 24.27 -2.11 16.87
N PRO A 54 24.27 -3.06 15.91
CA PRO A 54 23.16 -4.01 15.70
C PRO A 54 22.78 -4.87 16.92
N SER A 55 23.59 -4.84 18.00
CA SER A 55 23.32 -5.62 19.22
C SER A 55 22.19 -5.09 20.10
N VAL A 56 21.71 -3.85 19.88
CA VAL A 56 20.57 -3.25 20.61
C VAL A 56 19.61 -2.64 19.58
N PRO A 57 18.77 -3.48 18.93
CA PRO A 57 17.96 -3.01 17.81
C PRO A 57 16.83 -2.08 18.25
N ILE A 58 16.24 -2.27 19.44
CA ILE A 58 15.21 -1.36 19.99
C ILE A 58 15.76 -0.66 21.21
N LEU A 59 15.77 0.67 21.14
CA LEU A 59 16.15 1.53 22.25
C LEU A 59 14.93 1.77 23.14
N TYR A 60 15.12 1.60 24.46
CA TYR A 60 14.12 1.90 25.48
C TYR A 60 14.58 3.00 26.43
N GLU A 61 13.65 3.91 26.80
CA GLU A 61 13.85 4.76 27.96
C GLU A 61 13.46 3.99 29.23
N GLN A 62 14.35 3.99 30.22
CA GLN A 62 14.23 3.24 31.46
C GLN A 62 13.76 4.09 32.64
N SER A 63 14.00 5.41 32.58
CA SER A 63 13.71 6.32 33.66
C SER A 63 12.99 7.56 33.13
N VAL A 64 11.66 7.52 33.18
CA VAL A 64 10.82 8.64 32.75
C VAL A 64 10.62 9.56 33.95
N PRO A 65 10.77 10.90 33.81
CA PRO A 65 10.42 11.85 34.85
C PRO A 65 8.96 11.72 35.27
N GLU A 66 8.66 11.86 36.53
CA GLU A 66 7.29 11.80 37.04
C GLU A 66 6.37 12.80 36.32
N HIS A 67 5.14 12.36 36.07
CA HIS A 67 4.06 13.17 35.49
C HIS A 67 4.21 13.63 34.03
N GLN A 68 5.11 13.03 33.26
CA GLN A 68 5.24 13.37 31.83
C GLN A 68 4.39 12.48 30.95
N SER A 69 3.61 13.07 30.03
CA SER A 69 2.88 12.37 28.96
C SER A 69 3.62 12.42 27.61
N THR A 70 4.60 13.31 27.48
CA THR A 70 5.39 13.52 26.27
C THR A 70 6.85 13.83 26.62
N LEU A 71 7.77 13.19 25.90
CA LEU A 71 9.21 13.43 25.97
C LEU A 71 9.75 13.81 24.59
N SER A 72 10.88 14.52 24.54
CA SER A 72 11.61 14.77 23.31
C SER A 72 13.12 14.58 23.48
N TYR A 73 13.76 14.06 22.43
CA TYR A 73 15.19 13.82 22.35
C TYR A 73 15.76 14.45 21.09
N ARG A 74 16.93 15.07 21.21
CA ARG A 74 17.70 15.42 20.03
C ARG A 74 18.34 14.17 19.45
N ILE A 75 18.29 14.02 18.13
CA ILE A 75 18.94 12.91 17.41
C ILE A 75 20.20 13.43 16.73
N ALA A 76 21.34 12.88 17.11
CA ALA A 76 22.60 13.08 16.39
C ALA A 76 22.75 11.99 15.31
N LEU A 77 22.91 12.42 14.07
CA LEU A 77 23.07 11.54 12.91
C LEU A 77 24.56 11.31 12.61
N PRO A 78 24.95 10.08 12.20
CA PRO A 78 26.27 9.84 11.66
C PRO A 78 26.49 10.61 10.36
N PRO A 79 27.75 10.80 9.90
CA PRO A 79 28.03 11.34 8.59
C PRO A 79 27.37 10.50 7.49
N TYR A 80 26.52 11.13 6.68
CA TYR A 80 25.77 10.48 5.60
C TYR A 80 25.91 11.26 4.29
N ILE A 81 25.67 10.58 3.16
CA ILE A 81 25.70 11.13 1.81
C ILE A 81 24.31 11.63 1.40
N ARG A 82 23.31 10.83 1.66
CA ARG A 82 21.89 11.07 1.33
C ARG A 82 21.00 10.13 2.13
N GLY A 83 19.71 10.41 2.11
CA GLY A 83 18.75 9.55 2.80
C GLY A 83 17.37 9.60 2.18
N ILE A 84 16.49 8.78 2.71
CA ILE A 84 15.05 8.85 2.48
C ILE A 84 14.35 9.01 3.83
N PHE A 85 13.39 9.92 3.89
CA PHE A 85 12.54 10.15 5.03
C PHE A 85 11.11 9.73 4.69
N PHE A 86 10.53 8.85 5.48
CA PHE A 86 9.14 8.44 5.35
C PHE A 86 8.29 9.45 6.13
N SER A 87 7.98 10.56 5.47
CA SER A 87 7.23 11.65 6.06
C SER A 87 5.74 11.31 6.19
N ARG A 88 5.07 11.98 7.11
CA ARG A 88 3.62 11.87 7.29
C ARG A 88 2.88 12.78 6.33
N ASP A 89 1.69 12.36 5.92
CA ASP A 89 0.73 13.21 5.20
C ASP A 89 0.23 14.32 6.16
N SER A 90 0.92 15.44 6.20
CA SER A 90 0.48 16.62 6.93
C SER A 90 0.11 17.72 5.96
N ARG A 91 -1.17 18.09 5.91
CA ARG A 91 -1.61 19.21 5.09
C ARG A 91 -1.38 20.53 5.84
N PRO A 92 -0.83 21.56 5.19
CA PRO A 92 -0.41 22.81 5.86
C PRO A 92 -1.52 23.55 6.63
N ASN A 93 -2.79 23.31 6.31
CA ASN A 93 -3.92 24.03 6.89
C ASN A 93 -4.84 23.18 7.76
N ASP A 94 -4.54 21.88 7.90
CA ASP A 94 -5.37 20.95 8.63
C ASP A 94 -4.66 20.50 9.90
N TYR A 95 -4.91 21.18 11.00
CA TYR A 95 -4.48 20.78 12.34
C TYR A 95 -3.12 20.08 12.36
N GLN A 96 -2.14 20.71 12.94
CA GLN A 96 -0.82 20.13 13.26
C GLN A 96 -0.97 18.97 14.27
N TRP A 97 -1.64 17.91 13.84
CA TRP A 97 -1.70 16.68 14.59
C TRP A 97 -0.43 15.91 14.30
N PRO A 98 0.51 15.81 15.24
CA PRO A 98 1.77 15.13 15.01
C PRO A 98 1.58 13.65 14.67
N ASN A 99 0.36 13.12 14.75
CA ASN A 99 0.05 11.70 14.65
C ASN A 99 -1.07 11.36 13.68
N ASN A 100 -1.48 12.29 12.83
CA ASN A 100 -2.43 12.01 11.77
C ASN A 100 -1.69 11.50 10.52
N THR A 101 -1.27 10.24 10.54
CA THR A 101 -0.60 9.61 9.41
C THR A 101 -1.57 8.71 8.68
N ASN A 102 -2.36 9.27 7.80
CA ASN A 102 -3.17 8.46 6.90
C ASN A 102 -2.31 7.73 5.88
N ARG A 103 -1.21 8.36 5.46
CA ARG A 103 -0.27 7.89 4.45
C ARG A 103 1.14 8.30 4.79
N LEU A 104 2.09 7.47 4.39
CA LEU A 104 3.50 7.81 4.37
C LEU A 104 3.85 8.38 2.99
N LEU A 105 4.57 9.49 2.99
CA LEU A 105 5.07 10.18 1.81
C LEU A 105 6.60 10.09 1.83
N PRO A 106 7.20 9.09 1.18
CA PRO A 106 8.64 8.94 1.17
C PRO A 106 9.28 10.07 0.39
N TRP A 107 10.38 10.63 0.91
CA TRP A 107 11.09 11.72 0.25
C TRP A 107 12.59 11.61 0.43
N MET A 108 13.32 11.67 -0.67
CA MET A 108 14.78 11.60 -0.71
C MET A 108 15.39 12.98 -0.44
N PHE A 109 16.50 13.01 0.29
CA PHE A 109 17.21 14.23 0.66
C PHE A 109 18.73 14.01 0.71
N HIS A 110 19.49 15.08 0.48
CA HIS A 110 20.92 15.15 0.79
C HIS A 110 21.14 15.83 2.14
N ARG A 111 20.26 16.73 2.53
CA ARG A 111 20.25 17.39 3.84
C ARG A 111 18.83 17.42 4.37
N LEU A 112 18.62 17.09 5.65
CA LEU A 112 17.29 17.12 6.27
C LEU A 112 16.58 18.46 6.12
N LYS A 113 17.32 19.56 6.08
CA LYS A 113 16.76 20.91 5.87
C LYS A 113 15.97 21.03 4.55
N GLU A 114 16.21 20.20 3.55
CA GLU A 114 15.42 20.19 2.32
C GLU A 114 13.94 19.85 2.59
N LEU A 115 13.65 19.05 3.62
CA LEU A 115 12.29 18.69 4.02
C LEU A 115 11.49 19.85 4.65
N THR A 116 12.14 20.96 4.97
CA THR A 116 11.47 22.15 5.52
C THR A 116 10.99 23.13 4.44
N GLN A 117 11.16 22.79 3.17
CA GLN A 117 10.63 23.56 2.04
C GLN A 117 9.10 23.46 2.01
N GLU A 118 8.40 24.59 1.86
CA GLU A 118 6.94 24.65 1.92
C GLU A 118 6.25 23.89 0.78
N SER A 119 6.85 23.84 -0.40
CA SER A 119 6.30 23.09 -1.54
C SER A 119 7.35 22.77 -2.59
N TYR A 120 7.09 21.70 -3.35
CA TYR A 120 7.86 21.29 -4.51
C TYR A 120 6.99 21.46 -5.76
N PRO A 121 7.39 22.31 -6.74
CA PRO A 121 6.63 22.53 -7.98
C PRO A 121 6.41 21.23 -8.76
N GLY A 122 5.21 21.07 -9.33
CA GLY A 122 4.86 19.89 -10.12
C GLY A 122 4.44 18.66 -9.28
N ILE A 123 4.58 18.74 -7.95
CA ILE A 123 4.12 17.69 -7.05
C ILE A 123 2.71 18.03 -6.53
N PRO A 124 1.73 17.11 -6.62
CA PRO A 124 0.39 17.33 -6.09
C PRO A 124 0.39 17.70 -4.60
N SER A 125 -0.50 18.58 -4.17
CA SER A 125 -0.56 19.08 -2.79
C SER A 125 -0.67 17.97 -1.73
N ASN A 126 -1.37 16.88 -2.04
CA ASN A 126 -1.52 15.70 -1.19
C ASN A 126 -0.33 14.72 -1.27
N SER A 127 0.74 15.07 -1.98
CA SER A 127 1.98 14.31 -2.13
C SER A 127 3.21 15.09 -1.69
N GLN A 128 3.03 16.28 -1.14
CA GLN A 128 4.12 17.09 -0.58
C GLN A 128 4.65 16.43 0.70
N PRO A 129 5.98 16.32 0.88
CA PRO A 129 6.55 15.83 2.12
C PRO A 129 6.28 16.78 3.29
N SER A 130 6.31 16.26 4.50
CA SER A 130 6.25 17.06 5.71
C SER A 130 7.51 16.90 6.55
N THR A 131 7.67 17.78 7.55
CA THR A 131 8.76 17.69 8.52
C THR A 131 8.55 16.59 9.56
N LEU A 132 7.34 15.99 9.63
CA LEU A 132 7.02 14.88 10.52
C LEU A 132 7.19 13.57 9.77
N GLY A 133 7.69 12.53 10.43
CA GLY A 133 7.88 11.23 9.80
C GLY A 133 8.04 10.08 10.79
N ASP A 134 7.94 8.86 10.27
CA ASP A 134 7.97 7.62 11.06
C ASP A 134 9.24 6.81 10.89
N ALA A 135 9.99 7.03 9.82
CA ALA A 135 11.23 6.33 9.59
C ALA A 135 12.20 7.14 8.71
N LEU A 136 13.47 6.81 8.82
CA LEU A 136 14.50 7.31 7.92
C LEU A 136 15.51 6.21 7.59
N LEU A 137 16.01 6.24 6.36
CA LEU A 137 17.14 5.44 5.92
C LEU A 137 18.24 6.38 5.44
N LEU A 138 19.46 6.19 5.92
CA LEU A 138 20.64 6.93 5.51
C LEU A 138 21.62 6.04 4.77
N GLN A 139 22.20 6.54 3.68
CA GLN A 139 23.44 6.01 3.12
C GLN A 139 24.60 6.72 3.79
N LEU A 140 25.35 5.99 4.61
CA LEU A 140 26.46 6.53 5.38
C LEU A 140 27.71 6.78 4.51
N SER A 141 28.58 7.67 4.95
CA SER A 141 29.81 8.02 4.24
C SER A 141 30.82 6.84 4.14
N ASN A 142 30.68 5.81 4.97
CA ASN A 142 31.47 4.58 4.93
C ASN A 142 30.88 3.50 4.01
N GLY A 143 29.77 3.78 3.31
CA GLY A 143 29.09 2.86 2.41
C GLY A 143 28.02 1.98 3.05
N GLU A 144 27.88 1.99 4.38
CA GLU A 144 26.79 1.29 5.08
C GLU A 144 25.47 2.03 4.95
N TYR A 145 24.38 1.34 5.32
CA TYR A 145 23.05 1.90 5.50
C TYR A 145 22.66 1.88 6.97
N LEU A 146 22.06 2.99 7.42
CA LEU A 146 21.44 3.09 8.73
C LEU A 146 19.94 3.31 8.55
N PHE A 147 19.15 2.39 9.06
CA PHE A 147 17.71 2.49 9.13
C PHE A 147 17.30 2.80 10.58
N ALA A 148 16.47 3.85 10.76
CA ALA A 148 15.90 4.21 12.04
C ALA A 148 14.38 4.39 11.89
N LYS A 149 13.60 3.76 12.78
CA LYS A 149 12.14 3.78 12.73
C LYS A 149 11.57 4.11 14.10
N ALA A 150 10.65 5.06 14.13
CA ALA A 150 9.77 5.29 15.26
C ALA A 150 8.92 4.05 15.55
N VAL A 151 8.61 3.79 16.83
CA VAL A 151 7.90 2.58 17.26
C VAL A 151 6.71 2.94 18.15
N ALA A 152 5.70 2.07 18.15
CA ALA A 152 4.58 2.14 19.08
C ALA A 152 4.74 1.08 20.19
N GLY A 153 4.50 1.50 21.42
CA GLY A 153 4.35 0.63 22.58
C GLY A 153 2.89 0.37 22.91
N ASP A 154 2.65 -0.11 24.12
CA ASP A 154 1.29 -0.43 24.59
C ASP A 154 0.38 0.82 24.70
N ASN A 155 0.91 1.90 25.29
CA ASN A 155 0.19 3.18 25.44
C ASN A 155 1.10 4.37 25.08
N SER A 156 1.99 4.20 24.12
CA SER A 156 2.87 5.27 23.65
C SER A 156 3.20 5.08 22.19
N LEU A 157 3.50 6.18 21.51
CA LEU A 157 4.05 6.15 20.17
C LEU A 157 5.13 7.20 20.02
N SER A 158 6.08 6.96 19.12
CA SER A 158 7.12 7.91 18.77
C SER A 158 6.97 8.43 17.33
N TRP A 159 7.63 9.54 17.03
CA TRP A 159 7.76 10.11 15.70
C TRP A 159 8.96 11.03 15.59
N PHE A 160 9.47 11.21 14.38
CA PHE A 160 10.51 12.19 14.09
C PHE A 160 9.93 13.53 13.66
N GLN A 161 10.62 14.60 14.01
CA GLN A 161 10.40 15.94 13.48
C GLN A 161 11.70 16.55 12.98
N VAL A 162 11.73 16.98 11.74
CA VAL A 162 12.81 17.79 11.18
C VAL A 162 12.54 19.24 11.54
N ASN A 163 13.48 19.88 12.25
CA ASN A 163 13.39 21.27 12.67
C ASN A 163 13.81 22.23 11.54
N THR A 164 13.42 23.48 11.65
CA THR A 164 13.72 24.52 10.63
C THR A 164 15.22 24.74 10.40
N ASP A 165 16.06 24.45 11.39
CA ASP A 165 17.52 24.48 11.28
C ASP A 165 18.12 23.23 10.63
N GLY A 166 17.29 22.20 10.37
CA GLY A 166 17.70 20.91 9.81
C GLY A 166 18.14 19.88 10.85
N THR A 167 17.99 20.16 12.14
CA THR A 167 18.19 19.16 13.19
C THR A 167 17.00 18.23 13.29
N LEU A 168 17.19 17.04 13.88
CA LEU A 168 16.16 16.01 14.04
C LEU A 168 15.81 15.83 15.52
N THR A 169 14.52 15.83 15.82
CA THR A 169 13.97 15.54 17.15
C THR A 169 13.13 14.28 17.09
N LEU A 170 13.27 13.39 18.07
CA LEU A 170 12.35 12.30 18.35
C LEU A 170 11.41 12.70 19.46
N TYR A 171 10.11 12.58 19.21
CA TYR A 171 9.06 12.74 20.21
C TYR A 171 8.48 11.39 20.58
N ILE A 172 8.09 11.25 21.85
CA ILE A 172 7.37 10.08 22.36
C ILE A 172 6.21 10.59 23.20
N SER A 173 5.00 10.05 23.01
CA SER A 173 3.82 10.50 23.75
C SER A 173 2.76 9.41 23.91
N THR A 174 1.97 9.53 24.98
CA THR A 174 0.70 8.80 25.15
C THR A 174 -0.45 9.45 24.39
N LEU A 175 -0.28 10.69 23.93
CA LEU A 175 -1.29 11.57 23.33
C LEU A 175 -2.49 11.87 24.23
N GLY A 176 -2.54 11.31 25.44
CA GLY A 176 -3.61 11.44 26.39
C GLY A 176 -3.16 12.06 27.71
N GLU A 177 -4.02 11.97 28.73
CA GLU A 177 -3.71 12.42 30.08
C GLU A 177 -2.82 11.44 30.84
N ASP A 178 -2.73 10.19 30.39
CA ASP A 178 -1.90 9.15 30.97
C ASP A 178 -0.43 9.53 30.92
N LYS A 179 0.32 9.13 31.93
CA LYS A 179 1.74 9.40 32.01
C LYS A 179 2.54 8.24 31.42
N LEU A 180 3.65 8.58 30.80
CA LEU A 180 4.63 7.58 30.38
C LEU A 180 5.16 6.85 31.61
N ALA A 181 5.20 5.52 31.57
CA ALA A 181 5.64 4.71 32.71
C ALA A 181 6.32 3.41 32.24
N GLY A 182 7.21 2.91 33.08
CA GLY A 182 7.93 1.68 32.80
C GLY A 182 8.99 1.83 31.72
N GLN A 183 9.24 0.75 30.98
CA GLN A 183 10.14 0.76 29.83
C GLN A 183 9.41 1.25 28.59
N ILE A 184 9.80 2.40 28.06
CA ILE A 184 9.16 3.04 26.91
C ILE A 184 9.98 2.78 25.65
N PRO A 185 9.43 2.10 24.61
CA PRO A 185 10.12 1.92 23.34
C PRO A 185 10.23 3.27 22.64
N LEU A 186 11.44 3.63 22.23
CA LEU A 186 11.76 4.91 21.60
C LEU A 186 11.95 4.76 20.10
N LEU A 187 12.86 3.85 19.71
CA LEU A 187 13.42 3.85 18.38
C LEU A 187 13.95 2.45 18.03
N LEU A 188 13.64 1.99 16.84
CA LEU A 188 14.28 0.83 16.21
C LEU A 188 15.46 1.32 15.37
N ILE A 189 16.66 0.71 15.53
CA ILE A 189 17.88 1.10 14.84
C ILE A 189 18.52 -0.13 14.22
N GLN A 190 18.88 -0.06 12.94
CA GLN A 190 19.57 -1.14 12.23
C GLN A 190 20.62 -0.57 11.29
N ARG A 191 21.84 -1.14 11.36
CA ARG A 191 22.91 -0.92 10.36
C ARG A 191 23.09 -2.15 9.50
N SER A 192 23.43 -1.96 8.22
CA SER A 192 23.69 -3.04 7.28
C SER A 192 24.54 -2.58 6.10
N GLN A 193 25.22 -3.52 5.45
CA GLN A 193 25.90 -3.31 4.17
C GLN A 193 24.91 -3.34 2.98
N SER A 194 23.73 -3.91 3.18
CA SER A 194 22.66 -3.98 2.17
C SER A 194 21.45 -3.17 2.64
N VAL A 195 20.90 -2.36 1.73
CA VAL A 195 19.68 -1.59 2.00
C VAL A 195 18.49 -2.49 2.35
N TYR A 196 18.35 -3.63 1.67
CA TYR A 196 17.25 -4.57 1.95
C TYR A 196 17.39 -5.28 3.28
N ASP A 197 18.64 -5.68 3.63
CA ASP A 197 18.92 -6.30 4.92
C ASP A 197 18.69 -5.32 6.08
N ALA A 198 18.87 -4.02 5.86
CA ALA A 198 18.54 -3.01 6.87
C ALA A 198 17.05 -3.06 7.26
N PHE A 199 16.14 -3.15 6.27
CA PHE A 199 14.71 -3.31 6.55
C PHE A 199 14.38 -4.70 7.12
N ASN A 200 14.88 -5.78 6.50
CA ASN A 200 14.58 -7.14 6.91
C ASN A 200 15.00 -7.42 8.36
N ASN A 201 16.22 -7.04 8.73
CA ASN A 201 16.76 -7.26 10.07
C ASN A 201 16.05 -6.39 11.11
N ALA A 202 15.72 -5.14 10.76
CA ALA A 202 14.95 -4.25 11.62
C ALA A 202 13.60 -4.86 11.99
N TYR A 203 12.85 -5.35 11.00
CA TYR A 203 11.54 -5.98 11.26
C TYR A 203 11.66 -7.35 11.93
N SER A 204 12.72 -8.11 11.70
CA SER A 204 12.99 -9.32 12.49
C SER A 204 13.16 -9.01 13.97
N SER A 205 13.87 -7.92 14.27
CA SER A 205 14.09 -7.46 15.65
C SER A 205 12.80 -6.92 16.28
N LEU A 206 12.00 -6.17 15.52
CA LEU A 206 10.72 -5.62 15.99
C LEU A 206 9.75 -6.75 16.35
N ILE A 207 9.63 -7.77 15.48
CA ILE A 207 8.74 -8.93 15.68
C ILE A 207 9.20 -9.80 16.86
N ALA A 208 10.50 -9.90 17.07
CA ALA A 208 11.08 -10.68 18.19
C ALA A 208 10.95 -9.96 19.54
N ASP A 209 10.58 -8.68 19.57
CA ASP A 209 10.45 -7.93 20.80
C ASP A 209 9.13 -8.28 21.51
N PRO A 210 9.17 -8.72 22.78
CA PRO A 210 7.97 -9.18 23.50
C PRO A 210 6.93 -8.07 23.73
N LYS A 211 7.28 -6.78 23.58
CA LYS A 211 6.37 -5.65 23.73
C LYS A 211 5.58 -5.33 22.45
N VAL A 212 6.02 -5.89 21.31
CA VAL A 212 5.34 -5.83 20.01
C VAL A 212 5.08 -7.23 19.47
N SER A 213 4.91 -8.22 20.35
CA SER A 213 4.74 -9.64 20.01
C SER A 213 3.52 -9.98 19.16
N SER A 214 2.57 -9.05 19.01
CA SER A 214 1.41 -9.23 18.12
C SER A 214 1.76 -9.06 16.63
N LEU A 215 2.84 -8.37 16.30
CA LEU A 215 3.24 -8.13 14.92
C LEU A 215 3.71 -9.43 14.24
N LYS A 216 3.26 -9.69 13.01
CA LYS A 216 3.69 -10.84 12.20
C LYS A 216 4.25 -10.40 10.87
N ARG A 217 5.16 -11.22 10.33
CA ARG A 217 5.62 -11.08 8.94
C ARG A 217 4.47 -11.29 7.98
N ARG A 218 4.56 -10.68 6.81
CA ARG A 218 3.61 -10.86 5.69
C ARG A 218 3.39 -12.33 5.34
N ILE A 219 4.48 -13.12 5.31
CA ILE A 219 4.44 -14.54 4.95
C ILE A 219 3.79 -15.44 6.01
N ASP A 220 3.67 -14.95 7.25
CA ASP A 220 3.06 -15.67 8.38
C ASP A 220 1.57 -15.34 8.54
N LYS A 221 1.01 -14.54 7.64
CA LYS A 221 -0.41 -14.14 7.62
C LYS A 221 -1.15 -14.83 6.49
N GLU A 222 -2.40 -15.17 6.73
CA GLU A 222 -3.28 -15.70 5.70
C GLU A 222 -3.61 -14.60 4.67
N TYR A 223 -3.33 -14.89 3.39
CA TYR A 223 -3.80 -14.06 2.29
C TYR A 223 -5.17 -14.56 1.84
N PHE A 224 -6.19 -13.74 2.04
CA PHE A 224 -7.58 -14.15 1.83
C PHE A 224 -7.85 -14.47 0.34
N GLU A 225 -8.45 -15.62 0.05
CA GLU A 225 -8.63 -16.16 -1.32
C GLU A 225 -9.23 -15.15 -2.32
N THR A 226 -10.18 -14.32 -1.86
CA THR A 226 -10.82 -13.29 -2.70
C THR A 226 -9.81 -12.41 -3.43
N PHE A 227 -8.72 -12.05 -2.75
CA PHE A 227 -7.71 -11.14 -3.27
C PHE A 227 -6.73 -11.79 -4.27
N ASP A 228 -6.81 -13.11 -4.46
CA ASP A 228 -6.14 -13.79 -5.56
C ASP A 228 -6.85 -13.60 -6.92
N TYR A 229 -8.02 -12.98 -6.93
CA TYR A 229 -8.84 -12.83 -8.14
C TYR A 229 -9.06 -11.36 -8.49
N LEU A 230 -9.37 -11.11 -9.78
CA LEU A 230 -9.71 -9.78 -10.27
C LEU A 230 -10.99 -9.25 -9.64
N GLY A 231 -10.93 -8.03 -9.12
CA GLY A 231 -12.06 -7.32 -8.54
C GLY A 231 -12.52 -6.11 -9.32
N TRP A 232 -13.62 -5.53 -8.85
CA TRP A 232 -14.14 -4.24 -9.28
C TRP A 232 -14.63 -3.46 -8.06
N CYS A 233 -14.40 -2.13 -8.05
CA CYS A 233 -14.72 -1.23 -6.95
C CYS A 233 -15.57 -0.06 -7.45
N THR A 234 -16.55 0.37 -6.68
CA THR A 234 -17.45 1.45 -7.08
C THR A 234 -16.82 2.85 -6.99
N TRP A 235 -15.68 3.04 -6.26
CA TRP A 235 -15.23 4.35 -5.80
C TRP A 235 -14.88 5.34 -6.93
N GLU A 236 -13.89 5.07 -7.77
CA GLU A 236 -13.46 6.04 -8.78
C GLU A 236 -14.46 6.16 -9.95
N HIS A 237 -15.42 5.21 -10.03
CA HIS A 237 -16.55 5.29 -10.97
C HIS A 237 -17.62 6.26 -10.51
N TYR A 238 -18.04 6.16 -9.24
CA TYR A 238 -19.21 6.89 -8.72
C TYR A 238 -18.92 7.85 -7.57
N HIS A 239 -17.78 7.68 -6.85
CA HIS A 239 -17.59 8.26 -5.53
C HIS A 239 -18.80 7.95 -4.62
N TYR A 240 -19.38 8.96 -3.96
CA TYR A 240 -20.54 8.80 -3.06
C TYR A 240 -21.86 8.54 -3.77
N ASP A 241 -21.93 8.67 -5.11
CA ASP A 241 -23.19 8.60 -5.86
C ASP A 241 -23.55 7.18 -6.27
N ILE A 242 -23.62 6.27 -5.29
CA ILE A 242 -24.04 4.87 -5.47
C ILE A 242 -25.43 4.61 -4.93
N ASP A 243 -26.14 3.67 -5.55
CA ASP A 243 -27.40 3.12 -5.10
C ASP A 243 -27.57 1.65 -5.54
N GLU A 244 -28.60 0.99 -5.03
CA GLU A 244 -28.91 -0.41 -5.35
C GLU A 244 -29.02 -0.67 -6.85
N THR A 245 -29.67 0.23 -7.61
CA THR A 245 -29.92 0.07 -9.04
C THR A 245 -28.64 0.18 -9.85
N LYS A 246 -27.79 1.17 -9.56
CA LYS A 246 -26.48 1.35 -10.21
C LYS A 246 -25.61 0.12 -10.02
N ILE A 247 -25.46 -0.36 -8.78
CA ILE A 247 -24.64 -1.55 -8.48
C ILE A 247 -25.17 -2.80 -9.21
N LEU A 248 -26.49 -3.02 -9.24
CA LEU A 248 -27.07 -4.15 -9.96
C LEU A 248 -26.87 -4.05 -11.47
N ASN A 249 -26.93 -2.85 -12.05
CA ASN A 249 -26.66 -2.63 -13.46
C ASN A 249 -25.20 -2.89 -13.79
N ASP A 250 -24.25 -2.46 -12.93
CA ASP A 250 -22.84 -2.72 -13.14
C ASP A 250 -22.49 -4.20 -13.00
N ILE A 251 -23.08 -4.92 -12.05
CA ILE A 251 -22.92 -6.37 -11.96
C ILE A 251 -23.39 -7.03 -13.26
N ASN A 252 -24.53 -6.60 -13.84
CA ASN A 252 -25.00 -7.10 -15.13
C ASN A 252 -24.02 -6.80 -16.26
N ALA A 253 -23.47 -5.57 -16.32
CA ALA A 253 -22.52 -5.15 -17.34
C ALA A 253 -21.17 -5.91 -17.20
N ILE A 254 -20.68 -6.11 -15.97
CA ILE A 254 -19.51 -6.94 -15.68
C ILE A 254 -19.73 -8.36 -16.22
N GLU A 255 -20.84 -8.98 -15.90
CA GLU A 255 -21.15 -10.34 -16.36
C GLU A 255 -21.30 -10.43 -17.89
N ALA A 256 -21.77 -9.36 -18.55
CA ALA A 256 -21.91 -9.27 -19.99
C ALA A 256 -20.59 -8.99 -20.72
N SER A 257 -19.59 -8.36 -20.05
CA SER A 257 -18.30 -7.97 -20.64
C SER A 257 -17.43 -9.15 -21.05
N GLY A 258 -17.67 -10.35 -20.49
CA GLY A 258 -16.82 -11.51 -20.66
C GLY A 258 -15.44 -11.40 -20.00
N ILE A 259 -15.23 -10.40 -19.14
CA ILE A 259 -14.07 -10.28 -18.24
C ILE A 259 -14.41 -10.99 -16.92
N PRO A 260 -13.61 -11.96 -16.48
CA PRO A 260 -13.91 -12.76 -15.29
C PRO A 260 -13.57 -12.00 -13.99
N VAL A 261 -14.30 -10.91 -13.73
CA VAL A 261 -14.28 -10.23 -12.42
C VAL A 261 -14.95 -11.15 -11.40
N ARG A 262 -14.29 -11.38 -10.27
CA ARG A 262 -14.72 -12.37 -9.28
C ARG A 262 -15.27 -11.76 -8.00
N TYR A 263 -14.87 -10.53 -7.67
CA TYR A 263 -15.44 -9.81 -6.53
C TYR A 263 -15.84 -8.39 -6.88
N VAL A 264 -16.80 -7.87 -6.13
CA VAL A 264 -17.24 -6.49 -6.15
C VAL A 264 -17.01 -5.87 -4.78
N LEU A 265 -16.33 -4.74 -4.73
CA LEU A 265 -16.19 -3.90 -3.54
C LEU A 265 -17.13 -2.71 -3.66
N ILE A 266 -18.13 -2.66 -2.77
CA ILE A 266 -19.01 -1.52 -2.62
C ILE A 266 -18.32 -0.53 -1.68
N ASP A 267 -17.86 0.59 -2.22
CA ASP A 267 -17.15 1.62 -1.48
C ASP A 267 -18.10 2.62 -0.81
N ASP A 268 -17.60 3.72 -0.24
CA ASP A 268 -18.39 4.72 0.50
C ASP A 268 -19.55 5.31 -0.35
N GLY A 269 -20.64 5.67 0.31
CA GLY A 269 -21.85 6.21 -0.30
C GLY A 269 -23.13 5.45 0.08
N HIS A 270 -23.03 4.30 0.73
CA HIS A 270 -24.14 3.48 1.17
C HIS A 270 -24.60 3.76 2.61
N ILE A 271 -23.79 4.47 3.40
CA ILE A 271 -23.92 4.52 4.87
C ILE A 271 -25.08 5.39 5.31
N ALA A 272 -25.91 4.84 6.19
CA ALA A 272 -26.88 5.61 6.96
C ALA A 272 -26.13 6.46 8.00
N ASN A 273 -26.10 7.77 7.79
CA ASN A 273 -25.33 8.68 8.63
C ASN A 273 -26.04 10.00 8.87
N LYS A 274 -25.63 10.69 9.94
CA LYS A 274 -25.97 12.07 10.21
C LYS A 274 -24.67 12.82 10.54
N ASP A 275 -24.43 13.92 9.82
CA ASP A 275 -23.24 14.76 10.05
C ASP A 275 -21.92 13.95 10.01
N ARG A 276 -21.82 12.98 9.09
CA ARG A 276 -20.69 12.04 8.95
C ARG A 276 -20.46 11.13 10.15
N GLN A 277 -21.47 10.94 11.00
CA GLN A 277 -21.49 9.96 12.09
C GLN A 277 -22.45 8.82 11.73
N LEU A 278 -22.04 7.58 11.99
CA LEU A 278 -22.85 6.39 11.73
C LEU A 278 -24.11 6.38 12.56
N THR A 279 -25.27 6.13 11.93
CA THR A 279 -26.53 5.95 12.63
C THR A 279 -27.03 4.51 12.64
N SER A 280 -26.58 3.69 11.68
CA SER A 280 -26.96 2.28 11.54
C SER A 280 -25.94 1.54 10.69
N PHE A 281 -25.75 0.25 10.97
CA PHE A 281 -25.04 -0.68 10.07
C PHE A 281 -25.93 -1.20 8.92
N THR A 282 -27.23 -0.84 8.89
CA THR A 282 -28.03 -1.03 7.68
C THR A 282 -27.74 0.10 6.69
N PRO A 283 -27.84 -0.15 5.38
CA PRO A 283 -27.55 0.90 4.39
C PRO A 283 -28.64 2.00 4.38
N ASP A 284 -28.32 3.16 3.80
CA ASP A 284 -29.30 4.23 3.60
C ASP A 284 -30.52 3.73 2.85
N LYS A 285 -31.71 3.85 3.46
CA LYS A 285 -32.97 3.28 2.96
C LYS A 285 -33.46 3.93 1.66
N LYS A 286 -33.03 5.17 1.35
CA LYS A 286 -33.42 5.83 0.11
C LYS A 286 -32.61 5.30 -1.07
N ARG A 287 -31.32 5.03 -0.84
CA ARG A 287 -30.40 4.49 -1.84
C ARG A 287 -30.54 2.98 -1.98
N PHE A 288 -30.79 2.28 -0.89
CA PHE A 288 -30.89 0.82 -0.82
C PHE A 288 -32.23 0.38 -0.19
N PRO A 289 -33.35 0.55 -0.91
CA PRO A 289 -34.70 0.33 -0.37
C PRO A 289 -34.95 -1.14 0.04
N HIS A 290 -34.22 -2.09 -0.53
CA HIS A 290 -34.31 -3.52 -0.21
C HIS A 290 -33.13 -4.01 0.65
N GLY A 291 -32.36 -3.12 1.25
CA GLY A 291 -31.11 -3.45 1.92
C GLY A 291 -30.11 -4.13 0.98
N TRP A 292 -29.40 -5.13 1.46
CA TRP A 292 -28.38 -5.84 0.69
C TRP A 292 -28.91 -7.05 -0.08
N LYS A 293 -30.13 -7.50 0.19
CA LYS A 293 -30.68 -8.79 -0.28
C LYS A 293 -30.58 -8.97 -1.80
N ARG A 294 -30.94 -7.96 -2.59
CA ARG A 294 -30.93 -8.05 -4.06
C ARG A 294 -29.52 -8.14 -4.63
N ILE A 295 -28.58 -7.44 -4.00
CA ILE A 295 -27.15 -7.46 -4.38
C ILE A 295 -26.54 -8.81 -4.00
N MET A 296 -26.77 -9.30 -2.78
CA MET A 296 -26.25 -10.60 -2.32
C MET A 296 -26.78 -11.78 -3.15
N ASN A 297 -27.99 -11.69 -3.67
CA ASN A 297 -28.58 -12.67 -4.57
C ASN A 297 -27.86 -12.76 -5.94
N ARG A 298 -26.88 -11.89 -6.21
CA ARG A 298 -26.08 -11.92 -7.46
C ARG A 298 -24.83 -12.80 -7.33
N LYS A 299 -24.47 -13.23 -6.15
CA LYS A 299 -23.30 -14.09 -5.92
C LYS A 299 -23.47 -15.44 -6.67
N ARG A 300 -22.43 -15.83 -7.44
CA ARG A 300 -22.34 -17.07 -8.22
C ARG A 300 -20.90 -17.57 -8.23
N ASP A 301 -20.67 -18.86 -7.99
CA ASP A 301 -19.32 -19.43 -7.92
C ASP A 301 -18.45 -19.23 -9.17
N HIS A 302 -19.07 -19.16 -10.33
CA HIS A 302 -18.38 -19.01 -11.62
C HIS A 302 -18.47 -17.60 -12.22
N LYS A 303 -19.04 -16.63 -11.49
CA LYS A 303 -19.16 -15.20 -11.85
C LYS A 303 -18.67 -14.34 -10.68
N ILE A 304 -19.45 -13.35 -10.24
CA ILE A 304 -19.18 -12.63 -9.00
C ILE A 304 -19.38 -13.62 -7.84
N LYS A 305 -18.28 -14.04 -7.22
CA LYS A 305 -18.30 -15.00 -6.09
C LYS A 305 -18.36 -14.28 -4.76
N TRP A 306 -17.65 -13.14 -4.64
CA TRP A 306 -17.51 -12.41 -3.38
C TRP A 306 -17.97 -10.96 -3.50
N ILE A 307 -18.53 -10.44 -2.41
CA ILE A 307 -18.93 -9.05 -2.30
C ILE A 307 -18.35 -8.49 -1.00
N GLY A 308 -17.60 -7.40 -1.11
CA GLY A 308 -17.04 -6.65 0.00
C GLY A 308 -17.74 -5.32 0.22
N LEU A 309 -17.53 -4.76 1.40
CA LEU A 309 -18.13 -3.50 1.81
C LEU A 309 -17.09 -2.58 2.44
N TRP A 310 -17.15 -1.30 2.12
CA TRP A 310 -16.35 -0.28 2.74
C TRP A 310 -17.00 0.23 4.04
N TYR A 311 -16.21 0.44 5.05
CA TYR A 311 -16.55 1.19 6.26
C TYR A 311 -15.30 1.92 6.80
N SER A 312 -15.50 2.80 7.78
CA SER A 312 -14.42 3.36 8.59
C SER A 312 -14.22 2.56 9.87
N LEU A 313 -13.01 2.57 10.42
CA LEU A 313 -12.70 1.88 11.67
C LEU A 313 -13.66 2.30 12.81
N SER A 314 -13.97 3.59 12.91
CA SER A 314 -14.85 4.15 13.93
C SER A 314 -16.34 4.16 13.54
N GLY A 315 -16.75 3.28 12.61
CA GLY A 315 -18.10 3.23 12.05
C GLY A 315 -18.28 4.13 10.83
N TYR A 316 -18.07 5.44 10.96
CA TYR A 316 -17.99 6.38 9.85
C TYR A 316 -16.92 7.46 10.12
N TRP A 317 -16.72 8.39 9.22
CA TRP A 317 -15.62 9.38 9.25
C TRP A 317 -15.44 10.07 10.61
N LEU A 318 -16.54 10.45 11.27
CA LEU A 318 -16.55 11.14 12.56
C LEU A 318 -17.13 10.29 13.70
N GLY A 319 -17.00 8.96 13.62
CA GLY A 319 -17.48 8.04 14.65
C GLY A 319 -18.97 7.71 14.53
N ILE A 320 -19.62 7.49 15.67
CA ILE A 320 -21.00 7.02 15.79
C ILE A 320 -21.86 8.15 16.34
N SER A 321 -23.07 8.32 15.80
CA SER A 321 -24.05 9.29 16.26
C SER A 321 -24.66 8.88 17.60
N ALA A 322 -24.99 9.87 18.43
CA ALA A 322 -25.80 9.61 19.63
C ALA A 322 -27.20 9.07 19.29
N ASN A 323 -27.71 9.37 18.07
CA ASN A 323 -28.99 8.86 17.57
C ASN A 323 -28.73 7.64 16.65
N ASN A 324 -28.11 6.58 17.18
CA ASN A 324 -27.93 5.31 16.50
C ASN A 324 -29.02 4.30 16.88
N ASP A 325 -29.18 3.24 16.07
CA ASP A 325 -30.16 2.16 16.29
C ASP A 325 -29.53 0.88 16.86
N PHE A 326 -28.37 0.99 17.48
CA PHE A 326 -27.67 -0.18 18.03
C PHE A 326 -28.41 -0.77 19.23
N PRO A 327 -28.31 -2.08 19.49
CA PRO A 327 -28.80 -2.72 20.70
C PRO A 327 -28.25 -2.07 21.96
N GLU A 328 -29.03 -2.11 23.07
CA GLU A 328 -28.66 -1.43 24.30
C GLU A 328 -27.32 -1.91 24.87
N GLU A 329 -27.04 -3.22 24.79
CA GLU A 329 -25.75 -3.80 25.19
C GLU A 329 -24.58 -3.26 24.42
N ILE A 330 -24.76 -2.90 23.12
CA ILE A 330 -23.72 -2.29 22.29
C ILE A 330 -23.59 -0.80 22.60
N GLN A 331 -24.69 -0.09 22.84
CA GLN A 331 -24.62 1.30 23.26
C GLN A 331 -23.85 1.47 24.58
N GLN A 332 -23.90 0.50 25.49
CA GLN A 332 -23.14 0.50 26.75
C GLN A 332 -21.61 0.34 26.55
N THR A 333 -21.17 -0.11 25.38
CA THR A 333 -19.74 -0.16 25.02
C THR A 333 -19.19 1.18 24.53
N LEU A 334 -20.08 2.13 24.18
CA LEU A 334 -19.74 3.39 23.56
C LEU A 334 -19.59 4.49 24.62
N HIS A 335 -18.68 5.41 24.37
CA HIS A 335 -18.42 6.59 25.19
C HIS A 335 -18.33 7.82 24.31
N SER A 336 -18.69 8.97 24.88
CA SER A 336 -18.65 10.25 24.14
C SER A 336 -17.26 10.85 24.16
N TYR A 337 -16.77 11.15 22.95
CA TYR A 337 -15.52 11.87 22.71
C TYR A 337 -15.79 12.99 21.70
N ASN A 338 -15.58 14.23 22.09
CA ASN A 338 -15.69 15.39 21.21
C ASN A 338 -16.98 15.45 20.37
N GLY A 339 -18.11 14.99 20.93
CA GLY A 339 -19.41 14.98 20.24
C GLY A 339 -19.67 13.76 19.38
N SER A 340 -18.78 12.77 19.37
CA SER A 340 -18.95 11.47 18.73
C SER A 340 -19.01 10.36 19.78
N LEU A 341 -19.71 9.27 19.47
CA LEU A 341 -19.58 8.04 20.23
C LEU A 341 -18.52 7.14 19.60
N LEU A 342 -17.69 6.54 20.44
CA LEU A 342 -16.66 5.57 20.05
C LEU A 342 -16.63 4.42 21.05
N PRO A 343 -16.26 3.17 20.66
CA PRO A 343 -16.02 2.10 21.60
C PRO A 343 -14.83 2.45 22.50
N GLY A 344 -14.84 2.09 23.80
CA GLY A 344 -13.69 2.43 24.60
C GLY A 344 -13.76 2.14 26.07
N ARG A 345 -12.70 2.59 26.76
CA ARG A 345 -12.40 2.50 28.19
C ARG A 345 -12.11 1.10 28.74
N SER A 346 -12.24 0.06 27.96
CA SER A 346 -11.72 -1.26 28.27
C SER A 346 -11.62 -2.11 26.99
N THR A 347 -10.67 -2.99 26.93
CA THR A 347 -10.47 -3.93 25.81
C THR A 347 -11.73 -4.77 25.58
N ASP A 348 -12.40 -5.26 26.64
CA ASP A 348 -13.64 -6.06 26.54
C ASP A 348 -14.77 -5.30 25.83
N LYS A 349 -14.94 -4.00 26.11
CA LYS A 349 -15.97 -3.18 25.46
C LYS A 349 -15.63 -2.92 23.98
N ILE A 350 -14.37 -2.69 23.69
CA ILE A 350 -13.88 -2.54 22.31
C ILE A 350 -14.11 -3.84 21.54
N GLU A 351 -13.71 -4.99 22.10
CA GLU A 351 -13.94 -6.31 21.49
C GLU A 351 -15.43 -6.59 21.26
N ALA A 352 -16.31 -6.29 22.23
CA ALA A 352 -17.76 -6.48 22.10
C ALA A 352 -18.35 -5.64 20.96
N PHE A 353 -17.92 -4.39 20.81
CA PHE A 353 -18.35 -3.53 19.72
C PHE A 353 -17.91 -4.09 18.35
N TYR A 354 -16.64 -4.46 18.19
CA TYR A 354 -16.15 -5.00 16.91
C TYR A 354 -16.72 -6.38 16.62
N HIS A 355 -17.01 -7.19 17.64
CA HIS A 355 -17.74 -8.43 17.46
C HIS A 355 -19.13 -8.18 16.84
N TYR A 356 -19.92 -7.27 17.41
CA TYR A 356 -21.22 -6.87 16.87
C TYR A 356 -21.10 -6.32 15.44
N TYR A 357 -20.12 -5.43 15.20
CA TYR A 357 -19.88 -4.82 13.90
C TYR A 357 -19.61 -5.91 12.84
N ILE A 358 -18.64 -6.78 13.08
CA ILE A 358 -18.21 -7.79 12.11
C ILE A 358 -19.29 -8.87 11.91
N CYS A 359 -19.94 -9.32 12.97
CA CYS A 359 -21.06 -10.27 12.87
C CYS A 359 -22.20 -9.69 12.03
N THR A 360 -22.56 -8.42 12.21
CA THR A 360 -23.58 -7.75 11.39
C THR A 360 -23.20 -7.75 9.90
N MET A 361 -21.94 -7.46 9.56
CA MET A 361 -21.48 -7.52 8.17
C MET A 361 -21.55 -8.94 7.59
N LYS A 362 -21.17 -9.93 8.38
CA LYS A 362 -21.27 -11.35 8.00
C LYS A 362 -22.71 -11.79 7.76
N GLU A 363 -23.63 -11.40 8.65
CA GLU A 363 -25.07 -11.68 8.55
C GLU A 363 -25.70 -11.01 7.33
N HIS A 364 -25.23 -9.84 6.94
CA HIS A 364 -25.61 -9.18 5.69
C HIS A 364 -25.10 -9.91 4.44
N GLY A 365 -24.18 -10.87 4.60
CA GLY A 365 -23.66 -11.73 3.54
C GLY A 365 -22.36 -11.24 2.88
N PHE A 366 -21.67 -10.28 3.47
CA PHE A 366 -20.38 -9.83 2.96
C PHE A 366 -19.26 -10.83 3.27
N ASP A 367 -18.29 -10.89 2.36
CA ASP A 367 -17.17 -11.83 2.41
C ASP A 367 -15.89 -11.18 2.92
N PHE A 368 -15.74 -9.87 2.71
CA PHE A 368 -14.60 -9.08 3.15
C PHE A 368 -14.98 -7.62 3.39
N LEU A 369 -14.11 -6.90 4.09
CA LEU A 369 -14.27 -5.48 4.36
C LEU A 369 -13.06 -4.69 3.88
N LYS A 370 -13.30 -3.48 3.35
CA LYS A 370 -12.30 -2.42 3.23
C LYS A 370 -12.56 -1.44 4.36
N ILE A 371 -11.63 -1.40 5.32
CA ILE A 371 -11.76 -0.51 6.49
C ILE A 371 -10.80 0.65 6.36
N ASP A 372 -11.38 1.82 6.26
CA ASP A 372 -10.71 3.09 6.01
C ASP A 372 -10.57 3.94 7.28
N ASN A 373 -9.88 5.09 7.15
CA ASN A 373 -9.74 6.12 8.18
C ASN A 373 -9.12 5.61 9.49
N GLN A 374 -8.32 4.57 9.44
CA GLN A 374 -7.80 3.90 10.64
C GLN A 374 -6.84 4.79 11.43
N ALA A 375 -5.98 5.55 10.76
CA ALA A 375 -5.05 6.47 11.42
C ALA A 375 -5.77 7.62 12.16
N PHE A 376 -7.00 7.97 11.73
CA PHE A 376 -7.78 9.03 12.35
C PHE A 376 -8.41 8.64 13.68
N THR A 377 -8.33 7.40 14.05
CA THR A 377 -8.76 6.92 15.38
C THR A 377 -8.03 7.66 16.50
N LEU A 378 -6.73 7.96 16.34
CA LEU A 378 -5.96 8.74 17.30
C LEU A 378 -6.59 10.13 17.58
N PRO A 379 -6.82 11.00 16.59
CA PRO A 379 -7.50 12.28 16.82
C PRO A 379 -8.92 12.13 17.40
N LEU A 380 -9.67 11.11 17.02
CA LEU A 380 -11.03 10.92 17.54
C LEU A 380 -11.05 10.66 19.05
N TYR A 381 -10.03 9.98 19.61
CA TYR A 381 -9.90 9.73 21.05
C TYR A 381 -9.25 10.85 21.85
N MET A 382 -8.83 11.95 21.20
CA MET A 382 -8.17 13.06 21.93
C MET A 382 -9.06 13.60 23.04
N GLY A 383 -8.42 13.81 24.21
CA GLY A 383 -9.11 14.15 25.44
C GLY A 383 -9.45 12.94 26.33
N ASP A 384 -9.13 11.74 25.86
CA ASP A 384 -9.12 10.54 26.72
C ASP A 384 -7.79 10.39 27.47
N ILE A 385 -7.80 9.54 28.49
CA ILE A 385 -6.61 9.21 29.26
C ILE A 385 -5.64 8.37 28.44
N GLN A 386 -6.13 7.39 27.68
CA GLN A 386 -5.34 6.33 27.01
C GLN A 386 -5.52 6.33 25.50
N VAL A 387 -5.27 7.45 24.83
CA VAL A 387 -5.52 7.63 23.40
C VAL A 387 -4.84 6.55 22.53
N VAL A 388 -3.54 6.32 22.75
CA VAL A 388 -2.76 5.35 21.93
C VAL A 388 -3.24 3.92 22.18
N ARG A 389 -3.48 3.54 23.44
CA ARG A 389 -3.98 2.21 23.77
C ARG A 389 -5.34 1.94 23.15
N GLN A 390 -6.29 2.89 23.23
CA GLN A 390 -7.61 2.71 22.64
C GLN A 390 -7.57 2.56 21.12
N ALA A 391 -6.76 3.38 20.45
CA ALA A 391 -6.57 3.25 19.01
C ALA A 391 -5.96 1.88 18.63
N LYS A 392 -4.95 1.41 19.37
CA LYS A 392 -4.36 0.08 19.20
C LYS A 392 -5.38 -1.03 19.41
N ASP A 393 -6.12 -0.98 20.52
CA ASP A 393 -7.10 -2.01 20.86
C ASP A 393 -8.23 -2.07 19.83
N CYS A 394 -8.66 -0.94 19.26
CA CYS A 394 -9.62 -0.92 18.15
C CYS A 394 -9.08 -1.63 16.89
N ASN A 395 -7.82 -1.39 16.51
CA ASN A 395 -7.21 -2.05 15.36
C ASN A 395 -7.08 -3.57 15.60
N LEU A 396 -6.61 -3.98 16.77
CA LEU A 396 -6.47 -5.39 17.13
C LEU A 396 -7.82 -6.10 17.18
N ALA A 397 -8.84 -5.48 17.78
CA ALA A 397 -10.18 -6.04 17.85
C ALA A 397 -10.79 -6.20 16.45
N LEU A 398 -10.64 -5.20 15.57
CA LEU A 398 -11.06 -5.32 14.17
C LEU A 398 -10.42 -6.51 13.48
N GLU A 399 -9.07 -6.62 13.53
CA GLU A 399 -8.35 -7.73 12.89
C GLU A 399 -8.78 -9.08 13.46
N HIS A 400 -8.86 -9.19 14.79
CA HIS A 400 -9.21 -10.39 15.51
C HIS A 400 -10.63 -10.87 15.15
N GLN A 401 -11.63 -9.97 15.23
CA GLN A 401 -13.02 -10.31 14.92
C GLN A 401 -13.21 -10.64 13.42
N THR A 402 -12.54 -9.93 12.52
CA THR A 402 -12.60 -10.20 11.09
C THR A 402 -12.01 -11.59 10.77
N TYR A 403 -10.83 -11.90 11.32
CA TYR A 403 -10.18 -13.20 11.16
C TYR A 403 -11.04 -14.35 11.70
N ASN A 404 -11.55 -14.23 12.94
CA ASN A 404 -12.37 -15.26 13.56
C ASN A 404 -13.70 -15.49 12.82
N SER A 405 -14.22 -14.48 12.14
CA SER A 405 -15.43 -14.60 11.31
C SER A 405 -15.15 -15.18 9.91
N GLY A 406 -13.88 -15.46 9.57
CA GLY A 406 -13.49 -15.95 8.25
C GLY A 406 -13.78 -14.93 7.14
N MET A 407 -13.65 -13.64 7.43
CA MET A 407 -13.79 -12.54 6.47
C MET A 407 -12.44 -11.97 6.09
N GLY A 408 -12.30 -11.53 4.83
CA GLY A 408 -11.13 -10.79 4.37
C GLY A 408 -11.10 -9.36 4.90
N LEU A 409 -9.90 -8.78 5.03
CA LEU A 409 -9.71 -7.39 5.46
C LEU A 409 -8.70 -6.67 4.56
N MET A 410 -9.14 -5.53 3.99
CA MET A 410 -8.28 -4.54 3.30
C MET A 410 -8.18 -3.30 4.19
N ASN A 411 -7.01 -3.01 4.73
CA ASN A 411 -6.79 -1.79 5.52
C ASN A 411 -6.52 -0.60 4.60
N CYS A 412 -7.16 0.53 4.89
CA CYS A 412 -6.95 1.80 4.19
C CYS A 412 -6.68 2.92 5.20
N MET A 413 -5.85 3.91 4.81
CA MET A 413 -5.42 5.01 5.67
C MET A 413 -4.90 4.50 7.03
N ALA A 414 -4.06 3.45 7.01
CA ALA A 414 -3.61 2.70 8.18
C ALA A 414 -2.07 2.66 8.29
N GLN A 415 -1.39 3.77 7.94
CA GLN A 415 0.06 3.79 7.81
C GLN A 415 0.79 4.43 9.00
N ASN A 416 0.10 4.77 10.08
CA ASN A 416 0.75 5.24 11.30
C ASN A 416 1.41 4.09 12.08
N VAL A 417 2.35 4.41 12.98
CA VAL A 417 3.10 3.41 13.74
C VAL A 417 2.22 2.53 14.63
N VAL A 418 1.08 3.02 15.11
CA VAL A 418 0.15 2.21 15.93
C VAL A 418 -0.45 1.07 15.11
N ASN A 419 -0.88 1.37 13.87
CA ASN A 419 -1.41 0.35 12.96
C ASN A 419 -0.30 -0.59 12.47
N THR A 420 0.83 -0.04 12.02
CA THR A 420 1.89 -0.82 11.35
C THR A 420 2.69 -1.72 12.28
N ASP A 421 2.80 -1.36 13.57
CA ASP A 421 3.59 -2.11 14.55
C ASP A 421 2.76 -3.15 15.33
N HIS A 422 1.43 -3.19 15.14
CA HIS A 422 0.55 -4.12 15.85
C HIS A 422 -0.28 -5.02 14.92
N THR A 423 -0.08 -4.94 13.58
CA THR A 423 -0.86 -5.78 12.63
C THR A 423 -0.51 -7.27 12.78
N GLN A 424 -1.51 -8.07 13.13
CA GLN A 424 -1.34 -9.48 13.50
C GLN A 424 -1.95 -10.45 12.49
N TYR A 425 -3.17 -10.18 12.02
CA TYR A 425 -3.91 -11.08 11.12
C TYR A 425 -4.11 -10.48 9.73
N SER A 426 -4.26 -9.16 9.64
CA SER A 426 -4.53 -8.50 8.38
C SER A 426 -3.34 -8.57 7.43
N ALA A 427 -3.54 -9.17 6.25
CA ALA A 427 -2.49 -9.40 5.27
C ALA A 427 -2.41 -8.30 4.20
N VAL A 428 -3.39 -7.39 4.10
CA VAL A 428 -3.48 -6.40 3.02
C VAL A 428 -3.65 -4.99 3.57
N THR A 429 -2.79 -4.07 3.14
CA THR A 429 -2.86 -2.65 3.52
C THR A 429 -2.54 -1.76 2.34
N ARG A 430 -3.32 -0.69 2.16
CA ARG A 430 -3.10 0.37 1.20
C ARG A 430 -1.77 1.09 1.47
N VAL A 431 -0.95 1.28 0.43
CA VAL A 431 0.40 1.84 0.56
C VAL A 431 0.62 3.18 -0.14
N SER A 432 -0.40 3.72 -0.80
CA SER A 432 -0.32 4.92 -1.63
C SER A 432 -1.46 5.91 -1.39
N ILE A 433 -1.34 7.11 -1.98
CA ILE A 433 -2.50 7.98 -2.25
C ILE A 433 -3.51 7.27 -3.15
N ASP A 434 -4.74 7.81 -3.23
CA ASP A 434 -5.76 7.29 -4.13
C ASP A 434 -5.32 7.42 -5.59
N TYR A 435 -5.64 6.39 -6.39
CA TYR A 435 -5.59 6.50 -7.83
C TYR A 435 -6.57 7.60 -8.29
N LYS A 436 -6.14 8.40 -9.26
CA LYS A 436 -6.97 9.41 -9.91
C LYS A 436 -6.88 9.23 -11.42
N LYS A 437 -8.05 9.00 -12.04
CA LYS A 437 -8.13 8.85 -13.50
C LYS A 437 -7.76 10.15 -14.21
N TYR A 438 -7.07 10.02 -15.34
CA TYR A 438 -6.70 11.13 -16.23
C TYR A 438 -5.81 12.20 -15.58
N ASP A 439 -5.09 11.87 -14.52
CA ASP A 439 -4.14 12.79 -13.87
C ASP A 439 -2.73 12.18 -13.84
N GLU A 440 -1.89 12.66 -14.74
CA GLU A 440 -0.52 12.17 -14.91
C GLU A 440 0.35 12.39 -13.66
N ASN A 441 0.26 13.57 -13.02
CA ASN A 441 1.07 13.90 -11.86
C ASN A 441 0.64 13.10 -10.62
N MET A 442 -0.67 12.88 -10.47
CA MET A 442 -1.18 11.98 -9.42
C MET A 442 -0.74 10.55 -9.68
N ALA A 443 -0.79 10.07 -10.93
CA ALA A 443 -0.34 8.73 -11.29
C ALA A 443 1.16 8.52 -11.00
N LYS A 444 2.02 9.48 -11.34
CA LYS A 444 3.46 9.45 -11.01
C LYS A 444 3.70 9.39 -9.50
N SER A 445 3.05 10.25 -8.74
CA SER A 445 3.14 10.27 -7.27
C SER A 445 2.61 8.97 -6.64
N HIS A 446 1.51 8.45 -7.16
CA HIS A 446 0.92 7.19 -6.73
C HIS A 446 1.89 6.01 -6.91
N LEU A 447 2.53 5.89 -8.09
CA LEU A 447 3.51 4.84 -8.37
C LEU A 447 4.74 4.95 -7.47
N PHE A 448 5.29 6.15 -7.33
CA PHE A 448 6.43 6.39 -6.47
C PHE A 448 6.15 5.99 -5.00
N GLN A 449 5.03 6.42 -4.45
CA GLN A 449 4.62 6.09 -3.10
C GLN A 449 4.37 4.59 -2.93
N SER A 450 3.64 3.99 -3.87
CA SER A 450 3.28 2.57 -3.83
C SER A 450 4.50 1.69 -3.62
N TYR A 451 5.51 1.83 -4.46
CA TYR A 451 6.69 0.96 -4.41
C TYR A 451 7.66 1.33 -3.30
N THR A 452 7.84 2.63 -3.03
CA THR A 452 8.79 3.05 -1.98
C THR A 452 8.26 2.73 -0.59
N ASN A 453 6.95 2.89 -0.33
CA ASN A 453 6.34 2.49 0.93
C ASN A 453 6.34 0.96 1.12
N THR A 454 6.36 0.19 0.03
CA THR A 454 6.45 -1.27 0.10
C THR A 454 7.77 -1.74 0.72
N LEU A 455 8.85 -0.97 0.66
CA LEU A 455 10.09 -1.28 1.39
C LEU A 455 9.84 -1.43 2.90
N LEU A 456 9.01 -0.56 3.45
CA LEU A 456 8.67 -0.51 4.88
C LEU A 456 7.47 -1.43 5.19
N LEU A 457 6.33 -1.18 4.55
CA LEU A 457 5.07 -1.85 4.87
C LEU A 457 5.03 -3.30 4.35
N GLY A 458 5.69 -3.58 3.23
CA GLY A 458 5.78 -4.92 2.63
C GLY A 458 6.47 -5.96 3.50
N GLN A 459 7.12 -5.55 4.59
CA GLN A 459 7.68 -6.46 5.59
C GLN A 459 6.59 -7.23 6.34
N THR A 460 5.42 -6.62 6.52
CA THR A 460 4.32 -7.15 7.34
C THR A 460 3.02 -7.36 6.58
N VAL A 461 2.82 -6.72 5.42
CA VAL A 461 1.58 -6.83 4.63
C VAL A 461 1.86 -6.95 3.13
N TRP A 462 0.92 -7.49 2.37
CA TRP A 462 0.85 -7.34 0.92
C TRP A 462 0.32 -5.95 0.59
N PRO A 463 1.00 -5.20 -0.31
CA PRO A 463 0.64 -3.82 -0.58
C PRO A 463 -0.59 -3.74 -1.47
N ASP A 464 -1.63 -3.06 -1.01
CA ASP A 464 -2.72 -2.63 -1.87
C ASP A 464 -2.30 -1.34 -2.59
N HIS A 465 -2.14 -1.43 -3.91
CA HIS A 465 -1.82 -0.31 -4.80
C HIS A 465 -3.07 0.40 -5.33
N ASP A 466 -4.23 0.22 -4.67
CA ASP A 466 -5.52 0.81 -5.08
C ASP A 466 -6.09 0.29 -6.41
N MET A 467 -7.29 0.73 -6.71
CA MET A 467 -7.98 0.50 -7.97
C MET A 467 -7.29 1.16 -9.17
N PHE A 468 -7.74 0.86 -10.37
CA PHE A 468 -7.36 1.59 -11.57
C PHE A 468 -8.48 1.53 -12.63
N HIS A 469 -8.41 2.43 -13.62
CA HIS A 469 -9.24 2.37 -14.81
C HIS A 469 -8.49 1.74 -15.97
N SER A 470 -8.98 0.64 -16.50
CA SER A 470 -8.39 0.01 -17.68
C SER A 470 -8.55 0.88 -18.93
N SER A 471 -9.56 1.75 -18.93
CA SER A 471 -9.89 2.70 -19.99
C SER A 471 -9.18 4.07 -19.87
N ASP A 472 -8.39 4.28 -18.82
CA ASP A 472 -7.63 5.53 -18.66
C ASP A 472 -6.62 5.71 -19.81
N THR A 473 -6.84 6.73 -20.63
CA THR A 473 -6.05 7.01 -21.83
C THR A 473 -4.63 7.56 -21.52
N ILE A 474 -4.39 8.03 -20.29
CA ILE A 474 -3.08 8.53 -19.85
C ILE A 474 -2.22 7.38 -19.33
N CYS A 475 -2.77 6.54 -18.47
CA CYS A 475 -1.97 5.57 -17.75
C CYS A 475 -2.60 4.17 -17.56
N GLY A 476 -3.75 3.86 -18.17
CA GLY A 476 -4.46 2.59 -17.95
C GLY A 476 -3.61 1.35 -18.22
N SER A 477 -2.85 1.33 -19.32
CA SER A 477 -1.94 0.24 -19.65
C SER A 477 -0.74 0.15 -18.70
N LEU A 478 -0.16 1.29 -18.34
CA LEU A 478 0.94 1.41 -17.37
C LEU A 478 0.48 0.96 -15.97
N MET A 479 -0.69 1.41 -15.52
CA MET A 479 -1.29 0.97 -14.25
C MET A 479 -1.57 -0.52 -14.22
N ALA A 480 -2.07 -1.11 -15.31
CA ALA A 480 -2.28 -2.54 -15.38
C ALA A 480 -0.99 -3.34 -15.13
N ARG A 481 0.13 -2.96 -15.77
CA ARG A 481 1.45 -3.59 -15.52
C ARG A 481 1.92 -3.37 -14.08
N SER A 482 1.71 -2.15 -13.56
CA SER A 482 2.03 -1.82 -12.16
C SER A 482 1.25 -2.71 -11.18
N LYS A 483 -0.06 -2.89 -11.39
CA LYS A 483 -0.87 -3.75 -10.53
C LYS A 483 -0.42 -5.22 -10.61
N ALA A 484 -0.05 -5.70 -11.80
CA ALA A 484 0.45 -7.07 -11.98
C ALA A 484 1.63 -7.39 -11.05
N ILE A 485 2.64 -6.50 -10.98
CA ILE A 485 3.88 -6.74 -10.22
C ILE A 485 3.76 -6.35 -8.73
N SER A 486 2.67 -5.69 -8.31
CA SER A 486 2.48 -5.22 -6.93
C SER A 486 2.51 -6.33 -5.89
N GLY A 487 1.97 -7.50 -6.25
CA GLY A 487 1.77 -8.62 -5.32
C GLY A 487 0.50 -8.51 -4.46
N GLY A 488 -0.16 -7.36 -4.43
CA GLY A 488 -1.40 -7.11 -3.71
C GLY A 488 -2.67 -7.41 -4.53
N PRO A 489 -3.84 -7.07 -4.02
CA PRO A 489 -5.11 -7.16 -4.74
C PRO A 489 -5.10 -6.32 -6.03
N VAL A 490 -5.81 -6.80 -7.06
CA VAL A 490 -6.00 -6.06 -8.32
C VAL A 490 -7.49 -5.88 -8.58
N TYR A 491 -7.93 -4.65 -8.69
CA TYR A 491 -9.33 -4.32 -8.92
C TYR A 491 -9.50 -3.09 -9.79
N LEU A 492 -10.48 -3.18 -10.69
CA LEU A 492 -10.88 -2.13 -11.61
C LEU A 492 -11.83 -1.15 -10.90
N SER A 493 -11.99 0.03 -11.47
CA SER A 493 -13.02 0.99 -11.04
C SER A 493 -13.57 1.83 -12.19
N ASP A 494 -13.29 1.45 -13.43
CA ASP A 494 -13.94 2.05 -14.60
C ASP A 494 -15.36 1.50 -14.81
N SER A 495 -16.17 2.22 -15.60
CA SER A 495 -17.45 1.70 -16.07
C SER A 495 -17.26 0.33 -16.71
N PRO A 496 -18.03 -0.69 -16.32
CA PRO A 496 -17.88 -2.03 -16.93
C PRO A 496 -18.09 -2.04 -18.45
N ASN A 497 -18.81 -1.04 -18.99
CA ASN A 497 -19.02 -0.86 -20.43
C ASN A 497 -17.78 -0.28 -21.15
N GLU A 498 -16.80 0.23 -20.40
CA GLU A 498 -15.56 0.83 -20.91
C GLU A 498 -14.33 -0.04 -20.71
N PHE A 499 -14.48 -1.27 -20.21
CA PHE A 499 -13.37 -2.20 -19.98
C PHE A 499 -12.52 -2.41 -21.21
N VAL A 500 -11.22 -2.16 -21.09
CA VAL A 500 -10.21 -2.39 -22.11
C VAL A 500 -9.58 -3.77 -21.90
N ALA A 501 -10.08 -4.76 -22.60
CA ALA A 501 -9.64 -6.16 -22.46
C ALA A 501 -8.13 -6.35 -22.65
N ALA A 502 -7.47 -5.54 -23.49
CA ALA A 502 -6.02 -5.58 -23.72
C ALA A 502 -5.21 -5.20 -22.46
N ASN A 503 -5.76 -4.39 -21.57
CA ASN A 503 -5.15 -4.02 -20.29
C ASN A 503 -5.52 -4.99 -19.15
N ILE A 504 -6.62 -5.74 -19.29
CA ILE A 504 -7.13 -6.60 -18.21
C ILE A 504 -6.70 -8.06 -18.38
N ARG A 505 -6.88 -8.65 -19.59
CA ARG A 505 -6.59 -10.08 -19.83
C ARG A 505 -5.15 -10.50 -19.54
N PRO A 506 -4.12 -9.64 -19.73
CA PRO A 506 -2.75 -10.01 -19.36
C PRO A 506 -2.51 -10.17 -17.84
N LEU A 507 -3.42 -9.69 -16.99
CA LEU A 507 -3.32 -9.79 -15.52
C LEU A 507 -3.72 -11.19 -15.00
N ILE A 508 -4.62 -11.90 -15.71
CA ILE A 508 -5.42 -12.99 -15.18
C ILE A 508 -5.40 -14.24 -16.06
N ASP A 509 -5.71 -15.37 -15.46
CA ASP A 509 -6.10 -16.59 -16.20
C ASP A 509 -7.57 -16.54 -16.65
N GLU A 510 -8.05 -17.64 -17.22
CA GLU A 510 -9.41 -17.79 -17.73
C GLU A 510 -10.47 -17.79 -16.61
N SER A 511 -10.08 -18.07 -15.37
CA SER A 511 -10.96 -18.05 -14.18
C SER A 511 -11.05 -16.70 -13.50
N GLY A 512 -10.21 -15.75 -13.90
CA GLY A 512 -10.03 -14.44 -13.25
C GLY A 512 -9.00 -14.43 -12.13
N LYS A 513 -8.23 -15.52 -11.96
CA LYS A 513 -7.14 -15.59 -11.00
C LYS A 513 -5.95 -14.76 -11.50
N ILE A 514 -5.39 -13.93 -10.63
CA ILE A 514 -4.30 -13.02 -10.92
C ILE A 514 -2.96 -13.78 -10.92
N PHE A 515 -2.11 -13.52 -11.90
CA PHE A 515 -0.71 -13.92 -11.86
C PHE A 515 0.04 -12.95 -10.93
N ARG A 516 0.61 -13.48 -9.86
CA ARG A 516 1.28 -12.67 -8.81
C ARG A 516 2.78 -12.98 -8.74
N PRO A 517 3.61 -11.98 -8.35
CA PRO A 517 4.98 -12.26 -7.96
C PRO A 517 5.01 -13.01 -6.61
N SER A 518 6.09 -13.69 -6.30
CA SER A 518 6.26 -14.40 -5.02
C SER A 518 6.51 -13.45 -3.84
N ALA A 519 6.99 -12.23 -4.13
CA ALA A 519 7.09 -11.11 -3.18
C ALA A 519 6.68 -9.79 -3.84
N PRO A 520 6.21 -8.79 -3.07
CA PRO A 520 5.86 -7.48 -3.61
C PRO A 520 7.03 -6.80 -4.29
N ALA A 521 6.76 -6.08 -5.39
CA ALA A 521 7.79 -5.29 -6.06
C ALA A 521 8.28 -4.13 -5.19
N ILE A 522 9.60 -3.94 -5.19
CA ILE A 522 10.30 -2.87 -4.49
C ILE A 522 11.31 -2.19 -5.43
N PRO A 523 11.73 -0.94 -5.14
CA PRO A 523 12.73 -0.26 -5.95
C PRO A 523 14.08 -0.95 -5.94
N THR A 524 14.82 -0.85 -7.07
CA THR A 524 16.24 -1.26 -7.12
C THR A 524 17.10 -0.38 -6.20
N PRO A 525 18.31 -0.81 -5.81
CA PRO A 525 19.15 -0.04 -4.89
C PRO A 525 19.42 1.40 -5.36
N GLU A 526 19.59 1.61 -6.66
CA GLU A 526 19.81 2.95 -7.24
C GLU A 526 18.55 3.82 -7.15
N SER A 527 17.36 3.21 -7.28
CA SER A 527 16.07 3.92 -7.26
C SER A 527 15.61 4.29 -5.85
N ILE A 528 16.02 3.53 -4.81
CA ILE A 528 15.59 3.79 -3.41
C ILE A 528 16.01 5.18 -2.94
N LEU A 529 17.22 5.64 -3.28
CA LEU A 529 17.78 6.91 -2.81
C LEU A 529 17.79 8.00 -3.90
N THR A 530 16.88 7.89 -4.87
CA THR A 530 16.71 8.85 -5.95
C THR A 530 15.26 9.29 -6.03
N ASN A 531 14.99 10.60 -5.93
CA ASN A 531 13.63 11.10 -6.11
C ASN A 531 13.25 11.05 -7.60
N PRO A 532 12.41 10.13 -8.04
CA PRO A 532 12.11 9.94 -9.46
C PRO A 532 11.25 11.06 -10.05
N LEU A 533 10.59 11.85 -9.21
CA LEU A 533 9.70 12.93 -9.63
C LEU A 533 10.50 14.18 -10.06
N LEU A 534 11.71 14.38 -9.50
CA LEU A 534 12.48 15.63 -9.63
C LEU A 534 13.91 15.46 -10.17
N SER A 535 14.43 14.22 -10.24
CA SER A 535 15.87 13.99 -10.47
C SER A 535 16.29 13.91 -11.93
N GLY A 536 15.37 13.85 -12.87
CA GLY A 536 15.68 13.54 -14.27
C GLY A 536 16.16 12.11 -14.51
N LYS A 537 15.98 11.20 -13.53
CA LYS A 537 16.40 9.80 -13.59
C LYS A 537 15.22 8.85 -13.71
N ASP A 538 15.51 7.65 -14.16
CA ASP A 538 14.56 6.52 -14.17
C ASP A 538 14.20 6.04 -12.77
N TYR A 539 13.08 5.36 -12.67
CA TYR A 539 12.65 4.65 -11.48
C TYR A 539 12.42 3.19 -11.81
N ARG A 540 13.26 2.31 -11.24
CA ARG A 540 13.22 0.87 -11.51
C ARG A 540 12.73 0.13 -10.29
N ILE A 541 11.78 -0.76 -10.53
CA ILE A 541 11.25 -1.67 -9.51
C ILE A 541 11.34 -3.10 -9.99
N PHE A 542 11.47 -4.05 -9.08
CA PHE A 542 11.59 -5.45 -9.42
C PHE A 542 10.90 -6.35 -8.40
N ALA A 543 10.50 -7.54 -8.85
CA ALA A 543 9.92 -8.59 -8.02
C ALA A 543 10.35 -9.99 -8.49
N PRO A 544 10.56 -10.93 -7.55
CA PRO A 544 10.73 -12.35 -7.90
C PRO A 544 9.41 -12.88 -8.50
N THR A 545 9.52 -13.58 -9.61
CA THR A 545 8.36 -14.00 -10.41
C THR A 545 8.53 -15.43 -10.93
N GLY A 546 7.50 -16.27 -10.78
CA GLY A 546 7.58 -17.70 -11.10
C GLY A 546 8.60 -18.41 -10.22
N ASP A 547 9.19 -19.49 -10.71
CA ASP A 547 10.09 -20.33 -9.93
C ASP A 547 11.51 -19.73 -9.78
N GLU A 548 11.96 -18.93 -10.77
CA GLU A 548 13.37 -18.53 -10.82
C GLU A 548 13.66 -17.21 -11.55
N ALA A 549 12.63 -16.50 -12.05
CA ALA A 549 12.80 -15.26 -12.80
C ALA A 549 12.62 -14.00 -11.92
N ILE A 550 13.13 -12.88 -12.40
CA ILE A 550 12.85 -11.54 -11.88
C ILE A 550 12.08 -10.76 -12.94
N SER A 551 10.94 -10.18 -12.58
CA SER A 551 10.29 -9.17 -13.39
C SER A 551 10.75 -7.78 -12.93
N ILE A 552 11.07 -6.90 -13.88
CA ILE A 552 11.52 -5.53 -13.64
C ILE A 552 10.71 -4.56 -14.50
N ILE A 553 10.26 -3.47 -13.92
CA ILE A 553 9.66 -2.36 -14.65
C ILE A 553 10.52 -1.12 -14.47
N CYS A 554 10.80 -0.44 -15.57
CA CYS A 554 11.50 0.82 -15.62
C CYS A 554 10.50 1.93 -15.97
N TYR A 555 10.42 2.99 -15.15
CA TYR A 555 9.51 4.12 -15.32
C TYR A 555 10.25 5.42 -15.58
N ASN A 556 9.64 6.31 -16.37
CA ASN A 556 9.93 7.74 -16.32
C ASN A 556 8.80 8.43 -15.53
N LEU A 557 9.09 8.80 -14.29
CA LEU A 557 8.13 9.47 -13.39
C LEU A 557 8.43 10.97 -13.23
N ASN A 558 9.36 11.54 -14.00
CA ASN A 558 9.75 12.93 -13.85
C ASN A 558 8.58 13.88 -14.16
N THR A 559 8.43 14.91 -13.33
CA THR A 559 7.38 15.93 -13.48
C THR A 559 7.86 17.15 -14.25
N SER A 560 9.18 17.30 -14.44
CA SER A 560 9.78 18.40 -15.20
C SER A 560 9.56 18.22 -16.71
N PRO A 561 9.05 19.24 -17.42
CA PRO A 561 8.96 19.21 -18.88
C PRO A 561 10.30 19.05 -19.62
N ALA A 562 11.42 19.35 -18.96
CA ALA A 562 12.77 19.18 -19.52
C ALA A 562 13.19 17.71 -19.60
N ASP A 563 12.66 16.85 -18.72
CA ASP A 563 13.05 15.45 -18.58
C ASP A 563 12.12 14.50 -19.35
N LYS A 564 11.80 14.87 -20.61
CA LYS A 564 10.90 14.08 -21.47
C LYS A 564 11.47 12.72 -21.85
N THR A 565 12.79 12.58 -21.91
CA THR A 565 13.47 11.32 -22.24
C THR A 565 14.47 10.98 -21.16
N VAL A 566 14.32 9.80 -20.58
CA VAL A 566 15.21 9.28 -19.53
C VAL A 566 15.86 7.99 -20.03
N LYS A 567 17.15 7.82 -19.74
CA LYS A 567 17.85 6.55 -19.97
C LYS A 567 17.69 5.64 -18.76
N SER A 568 17.43 4.39 -19.02
CA SER A 568 17.40 3.32 -18.05
C SER A 568 18.25 2.14 -18.49
N TYR A 569 18.64 1.27 -17.56
CA TYR A 569 19.53 0.15 -17.85
C TYR A 569 18.99 -1.12 -17.20
N ILE A 570 18.92 -2.21 -17.97
CA ILE A 570 18.69 -3.56 -17.46
C ILE A 570 20.06 -4.22 -17.24
N LYS A 571 20.33 -4.69 -16.03
CA LYS A 571 21.63 -5.20 -15.61
C LYS A 571 21.53 -6.64 -15.13
N GLN A 572 22.62 -7.39 -15.26
CA GLN A 572 22.70 -8.73 -14.66
C GLN A 572 22.51 -8.70 -13.14
N GLU A 573 22.99 -7.63 -12.47
CA GLU A 573 22.85 -7.45 -11.04
C GLU A 573 21.37 -7.36 -10.59
N ASP A 574 20.49 -6.86 -11.44
CA ASP A 574 19.05 -6.78 -11.15
C ASP A 574 18.48 -8.19 -10.89
N TYR A 575 18.96 -9.22 -11.59
CA TYR A 575 18.58 -10.61 -11.32
C TYR A 575 19.02 -11.07 -9.92
N PHE A 576 20.27 -10.79 -9.55
CA PHE A 576 20.80 -11.21 -8.24
C PHE A 576 20.22 -10.44 -7.05
N ASN A 577 19.58 -9.31 -7.28
CA ASN A 577 18.85 -8.57 -6.25
C ASN A 577 17.62 -9.34 -5.74
N GLY A 578 17.08 -10.28 -6.50
CA GLY A 578 15.99 -11.15 -6.07
C GLY A 578 16.28 -11.91 -4.78
N LYS A 579 17.54 -12.35 -4.57
CA LYS A 579 18.01 -12.99 -3.33
C LYS A 579 17.80 -12.09 -2.10
N LYS A 580 17.96 -10.79 -2.28
CA LYS A 580 17.90 -9.81 -1.19
C LYS A 580 16.47 -9.56 -0.71
N ILE A 581 15.45 -9.81 -1.56
CA ILE A 581 14.05 -9.62 -1.18
C ILE A 581 13.56 -10.75 -0.26
N GLU A 582 13.75 -12.00 -0.69
CA GLU A 582 13.17 -13.17 -0.02
C GLU A 582 14.23 -14.08 0.63
N ASN A 583 15.51 -13.68 0.61
CA ASN A 583 16.64 -14.53 1.03
C ASN A 583 16.60 -15.90 0.34
N SER A 584 16.14 -15.95 -0.91
CA SER A 584 15.88 -17.17 -1.67
C SER A 584 17.17 -17.84 -2.16
N SER A 585 17.33 -19.12 -1.87
CA SER A 585 18.43 -19.94 -2.40
C SER A 585 18.39 -20.08 -3.93
N LEU A 586 17.24 -19.92 -4.56
CA LEU A 586 17.06 -20.02 -6.02
C LEU A 586 17.91 -18.98 -6.78
N TYR A 587 18.04 -17.77 -6.23
CA TYR A 587 18.85 -16.70 -6.84
C TYR A 587 20.31 -16.72 -6.43
N SER A 588 20.72 -17.63 -5.54
CA SER A 588 22.09 -17.72 -5.04
C SER A 588 23.00 -18.60 -5.92
N SER A 589 22.44 -19.54 -6.69
CA SER A 589 23.21 -20.37 -7.61
C SER A 589 23.47 -19.59 -8.90
N ALA A 590 24.73 -19.53 -9.32
CA ALA A 590 25.09 -18.89 -10.58
C ALA A 590 24.40 -19.59 -11.75
N PRO A 591 23.62 -18.88 -12.61
CA PRO A 591 23.13 -19.42 -13.87
C PRO A 591 24.27 -19.47 -14.90
N ASP A 592 24.07 -20.26 -15.98
CA ASP A 592 24.96 -20.27 -17.15
C ASP A 592 24.95 -18.93 -17.91
N GLY A 593 23.88 -18.16 -17.73
CA GLY A 593 23.65 -16.82 -18.28
C GLY A 593 22.28 -16.31 -17.87
N ILE A 594 21.95 -15.07 -18.23
CA ILE A 594 20.65 -14.44 -17.97
C ILE A 594 20.07 -13.95 -19.29
N ILE A 595 18.83 -14.30 -19.57
CA ILE A 595 18.04 -13.75 -20.68
C ILE A 595 17.28 -12.53 -20.19
N ALA A 596 17.39 -11.42 -20.89
CA ALA A 596 16.49 -10.27 -20.78
C ALA A 596 15.40 -10.40 -21.86
N PHE A 597 14.18 -10.71 -21.44
CA PHE A 597 13.01 -10.74 -22.30
C PHE A 597 12.27 -9.39 -22.20
N ASP A 598 12.19 -8.66 -23.31
CA ASP A 598 11.45 -7.42 -23.47
C ASP A 598 9.98 -7.75 -23.75
N TRP A 599 9.09 -7.52 -22.79
CA TRP A 599 7.69 -7.92 -22.91
C TRP A 599 6.95 -7.18 -24.03
N GLU A 600 7.21 -5.87 -24.22
CA GLU A 600 6.54 -5.10 -25.28
C GLU A 600 7.02 -5.47 -26.68
N LYS A 601 8.32 -5.75 -26.84
CA LYS A 601 8.90 -6.12 -28.14
C LYS A 601 8.82 -7.62 -28.45
N GLN A 602 8.49 -8.44 -27.46
CA GLN A 602 8.46 -9.90 -27.55
C GLN A 602 9.79 -10.50 -28.04
N THR A 603 10.91 -9.88 -27.63
CA THR A 603 12.27 -10.28 -28.00
C THR A 603 13.07 -10.69 -26.76
N ALA A 604 14.00 -11.60 -26.93
CA ALA A 604 14.91 -12.06 -25.89
C ALA A 604 16.36 -11.98 -26.35
N GLU A 605 17.26 -11.64 -25.46
CA GLU A 605 18.70 -11.66 -25.69
C GLU A 605 19.45 -12.07 -24.42
N VAL A 606 20.65 -12.64 -24.61
CA VAL A 606 21.55 -12.90 -23.48
C VAL A 606 22.10 -11.59 -22.98
N LEU A 607 21.96 -11.33 -21.70
CA LEU A 607 22.39 -10.09 -21.04
C LEU A 607 23.90 -10.15 -20.74
N ASN A 608 24.73 -9.89 -21.74
CA ASN A 608 26.19 -9.91 -21.62
C ASN A 608 26.78 -8.58 -21.13
N ALA A 609 26.01 -7.48 -21.25
CA ALA A 609 26.33 -6.13 -20.80
C ALA A 609 25.04 -5.42 -20.42
N ASP A 610 25.15 -4.27 -19.75
CA ASP A 610 24.01 -3.42 -19.41
C ASP A 610 23.26 -3.02 -20.67
N LYS A 611 21.96 -3.33 -20.72
CA LYS A 611 21.08 -3.00 -21.83
C LYS A 611 20.46 -1.62 -21.61
N GLU A 612 20.90 -0.63 -22.41
CA GLU A 612 20.29 0.71 -22.42
C GLU A 612 18.89 0.66 -23.03
N ILE A 613 17.94 1.33 -22.38
CA ILE A 613 16.60 1.62 -22.89
C ILE A 613 16.31 3.11 -22.74
N LYS A 614 15.49 3.67 -23.66
CA LYS A 614 15.01 5.04 -23.58
C LYS A 614 13.54 5.03 -23.21
N LEU A 615 13.18 5.87 -22.25
CA LEU A 615 11.83 6.09 -21.76
C LEU A 615 11.40 7.50 -22.15
N GLU A 616 10.46 7.62 -23.08
CA GLU A 616 9.99 8.91 -23.60
C GLU A 616 8.64 9.27 -22.99
N GLY A 617 8.54 10.45 -22.37
CA GLY A 617 7.34 10.89 -21.67
C GLY A 617 7.00 10.03 -20.47
N PHE A 618 5.76 10.10 -20.02
CA PHE A 618 5.24 9.24 -18.96
C PHE A 618 5.02 7.83 -19.50
N THR A 619 6.00 6.97 -19.33
CA THR A 619 6.01 5.62 -19.89
C THR A 619 6.74 4.64 -18.98
N ASP A 620 6.54 3.36 -19.27
CA ASP A 620 7.22 2.24 -18.63
C ASP A 620 7.70 1.20 -19.64
N ARG A 621 8.58 0.30 -19.19
CA ARG A 621 9.03 -0.88 -19.93
C ARG A 621 9.15 -2.06 -18.97
N LEU A 622 8.51 -3.17 -19.33
CA LEU A 622 8.53 -4.41 -18.57
C LEU A 622 9.52 -5.42 -19.18
N PHE A 623 10.40 -5.95 -18.33
CA PHE A 623 11.33 -7.03 -18.67
C PHE A 623 11.22 -8.20 -17.72
N HIS A 624 11.54 -9.41 -18.24
CA HIS A 624 11.76 -10.58 -17.41
C HIS A 624 13.21 -11.01 -17.54
N LEU A 625 13.89 -11.15 -16.41
CA LEU A 625 15.25 -11.68 -16.32
C LEU A 625 15.14 -13.16 -15.95
N CYS A 626 15.38 -14.02 -16.95
CA CYS A 626 15.24 -15.46 -16.81
C CYS A 626 16.61 -16.13 -16.83
N PRO A 627 16.97 -16.97 -15.84
CA PRO A 627 18.29 -17.61 -15.79
C PRO A 627 18.36 -18.72 -16.83
N ILE A 628 19.50 -18.82 -17.53
CA ILE A 628 19.84 -19.98 -18.34
C ILE A 628 20.39 -21.06 -17.43
N ARG A 629 19.81 -22.25 -17.47
CA ARG A 629 20.24 -23.42 -16.73
C ARG A 629 20.12 -24.66 -17.62
N GLN A 630 21.21 -25.40 -17.78
CA GLN A 630 21.26 -26.58 -18.65
C GLN A 630 20.82 -26.26 -20.09
N GLY A 631 21.11 -25.02 -20.56
CA GLY A 631 20.76 -24.53 -21.88
C GLY A 631 19.28 -24.18 -22.07
N TRP A 632 18.51 -23.95 -21.00
CA TRP A 632 17.12 -23.51 -21.03
C TRP A 632 16.94 -22.24 -20.18
N ALA A 633 16.15 -21.27 -20.71
CA ALA A 633 15.54 -20.23 -19.86
C ALA A 633 14.03 -20.19 -20.11
N VAL A 634 13.24 -20.24 -19.02
CA VAL A 634 11.78 -20.28 -19.07
C VAL A 634 11.24 -18.88 -18.93
N ILE A 635 10.56 -18.38 -19.97
CA ILE A 635 9.97 -17.04 -20.00
C ILE A 635 8.50 -17.10 -19.59
N GLY A 636 7.75 -18.14 -20.06
CA GLY A 636 6.33 -18.29 -19.76
C GLY A 636 5.41 -17.85 -20.90
N ILE A 637 4.12 -17.66 -20.60
CA ILE A 637 3.10 -17.30 -21.59
C ILE A 637 3.19 -15.81 -21.93
N GLN A 638 3.54 -15.49 -23.17
CA GLN A 638 3.89 -14.15 -23.64
C GLN A 638 2.76 -13.12 -23.52
N GLU A 639 1.50 -13.56 -23.55
CA GLU A 639 0.32 -12.72 -23.50
C GLU A 639 0.03 -12.19 -22.06
N LYS A 640 0.75 -12.68 -21.06
CA LYS A 640 0.57 -12.28 -19.65
C LYS A 640 1.67 -11.32 -19.19
N PHE A 641 1.30 -10.30 -18.38
CA PHE A 641 2.29 -9.34 -17.88
C PHE A 641 3.37 -10.02 -17.04
N LEU A 642 3.00 -10.95 -16.18
CA LEU A 642 3.95 -11.75 -15.41
C LEU A 642 4.13 -13.13 -16.08
N SER A 643 4.67 -13.14 -17.31
CA SER A 643 4.88 -14.37 -18.08
C SER A 643 5.51 -15.50 -17.26
N PRO A 644 6.57 -15.28 -16.42
CA PRO A 644 7.18 -16.38 -15.66
C PRO A 644 6.26 -17.01 -14.61
N ALA A 645 5.26 -16.27 -14.10
CA ALA A 645 4.30 -16.80 -13.13
C ALA A 645 3.24 -17.73 -13.75
N THR A 646 3.21 -17.86 -15.07
CA THR A 646 2.21 -18.64 -15.79
C THR A 646 2.55 -20.11 -15.93
N VAL A 647 3.78 -20.50 -15.56
CA VAL A 647 4.28 -21.88 -15.65
C VAL A 647 5.09 -22.26 -14.42
N GLN A 648 5.05 -23.52 -14.07
CA GLN A 648 5.90 -24.13 -13.03
C GLN A 648 6.90 -25.08 -13.68
N ILE A 649 8.15 -25.03 -13.25
CA ILE A 649 9.20 -25.93 -13.73
C ILE A 649 9.15 -27.22 -12.92
N LEU A 650 8.70 -28.33 -13.57
CA LEU A 650 8.62 -29.63 -12.92
C LEU A 650 9.94 -30.39 -12.98
N SER A 651 10.67 -30.31 -14.11
CA SER A 651 11.96 -30.96 -14.31
C SER A 651 12.71 -30.30 -15.46
N ARG A 652 14.04 -30.34 -15.36
CA ARG A 652 14.95 -29.81 -16.39
C ARG A 652 16.15 -30.74 -16.52
N THR A 653 16.50 -31.09 -17.74
CA THR A 653 17.73 -31.77 -18.12
C THR A 653 18.35 -31.08 -19.33
N ASN A 654 19.54 -31.53 -19.77
CA ASN A 654 20.17 -30.94 -20.96
C ASN A 654 19.29 -31.12 -22.22
N ASP A 655 18.51 -32.21 -22.33
CA ASP A 655 17.75 -32.55 -23.53
C ASP A 655 16.25 -32.30 -23.41
N MET A 656 15.73 -32.15 -22.19
CA MET A 656 14.28 -32.09 -21.97
C MET A 656 13.93 -31.12 -20.84
N LEU A 657 12.88 -30.30 -21.08
CA LEU A 657 12.25 -29.41 -20.11
C LEU A 657 10.81 -29.87 -19.92
N ILE A 658 10.38 -30.06 -18.67
CA ILE A 658 9.01 -30.38 -18.28
C ILE A 658 8.43 -29.23 -17.45
N LEU A 659 7.34 -28.68 -17.94
CA LEU A 659 6.62 -27.57 -17.31
C LEU A 659 5.17 -27.97 -16.99
N ASN A 660 4.56 -27.25 -16.04
CA ASN A 660 3.12 -27.22 -15.83
C ASN A 660 2.59 -25.82 -16.18
N ALA A 661 1.76 -25.70 -17.21
CA ALA A 661 1.16 -24.43 -17.62
C ALA A 661 -0.14 -24.16 -16.86
N HIS A 662 -0.29 -22.94 -16.34
CA HIS A 662 -1.46 -22.50 -15.59
C HIS A 662 -2.53 -21.82 -16.45
N CYS A 663 -2.20 -21.40 -17.67
CA CYS A 663 -3.14 -20.83 -18.64
C CYS A 663 -2.77 -21.21 -20.08
N THR A 664 -3.68 -20.97 -21.00
CA THR A 664 -3.48 -21.13 -22.46
C THR A 664 -2.77 -19.92 -23.04
N GLY A 665 -2.15 -20.05 -24.23
CA GLY A 665 -1.46 -18.97 -24.91
C GLY A 665 -0.19 -19.45 -25.63
N THR A 666 0.76 -18.55 -25.84
CA THR A 666 2.04 -18.84 -26.49
C THR A 666 3.17 -18.87 -25.48
N LEU A 667 3.67 -20.05 -25.19
CA LEU A 667 4.82 -20.24 -24.30
C LEU A 667 6.11 -19.82 -25.00
N LYS A 668 6.90 -18.96 -24.35
CA LYS A 668 8.25 -18.58 -24.76
C LYS A 668 9.27 -19.32 -23.90
N VAL A 669 10.22 -19.96 -24.57
CA VAL A 669 11.36 -20.63 -23.95
C VAL A 669 12.60 -20.33 -24.76
N TRP A 670 13.67 -19.93 -24.10
CA TRP A 670 15.00 -19.83 -24.69
C TRP A 670 15.70 -21.18 -24.63
N VAL A 671 16.31 -21.57 -25.76
CA VAL A 671 16.98 -22.85 -25.90
C VAL A 671 18.39 -22.66 -26.44
N GLU A 672 19.35 -23.26 -25.78
CA GLU A 672 20.74 -23.38 -26.26
C GLU A 672 21.07 -24.84 -26.55
N SER A 673 21.39 -25.14 -27.81
CA SER A 673 21.74 -26.50 -28.25
C SER A 673 22.78 -26.45 -29.36
N ASN A 674 23.86 -27.23 -29.25
CA ASN A 674 24.91 -27.38 -30.27
C ASN A 674 25.47 -26.04 -30.77
N GLY A 675 25.69 -25.08 -29.85
CA GLY A 675 26.19 -23.73 -30.15
C GLY A 675 25.19 -22.80 -30.82
N ARG A 676 23.93 -23.21 -30.96
CA ARG A 676 22.85 -22.35 -31.45
C ARG A 676 21.98 -21.89 -30.32
N GLN A 677 21.52 -20.65 -30.41
CA GLN A 677 20.61 -19.98 -29.49
C GLN A 677 19.31 -19.65 -30.18
N GLU A 678 18.18 -20.00 -29.59
CA GLU A 678 16.86 -19.83 -30.19
C GLU A 678 15.80 -19.46 -29.17
N LEU A 679 14.97 -18.45 -29.48
CA LEU A 679 13.71 -18.19 -28.76
C LEU A 679 12.56 -18.96 -29.40
N ARG A 680 12.14 -20.03 -28.76
CA ARG A 680 11.02 -20.87 -29.25
C ARG A 680 9.68 -20.29 -28.78
N SER A 681 8.68 -20.39 -29.69
CA SER A 681 7.28 -20.06 -29.45
C SER A 681 6.44 -21.33 -29.59
N ILE A 682 5.82 -21.76 -28.50
CA ILE A 682 5.09 -23.04 -28.44
C ILE A 682 3.63 -22.74 -28.06
N PRO A 683 2.65 -23.07 -28.96
CA PRO A 683 1.24 -22.84 -28.66
C PRO A 683 0.74 -23.82 -27.60
N ILE A 684 0.20 -23.30 -26.51
CA ILE A 684 -0.38 -24.04 -25.39
C ILE A 684 -1.89 -23.97 -25.51
N LYS A 685 -2.53 -25.05 -25.87
CA LYS A 685 -3.98 -25.16 -26.08
C LYS A 685 -4.75 -25.62 -24.83
N ARG A 686 -4.07 -26.20 -23.86
CA ARG A 686 -4.62 -26.67 -22.57
C ARG A 686 -3.63 -26.43 -21.44
N THR A 687 -4.15 -26.17 -20.27
CA THR A 687 -3.38 -26.14 -19.02
C THR A 687 -2.86 -27.54 -18.68
N GLY A 688 -1.79 -27.58 -17.88
CA GLY A 688 -1.21 -28.85 -17.39
C GLY A 688 0.22 -29.11 -17.89
N LYS A 689 0.63 -30.36 -17.82
CA LYS A 689 2.00 -30.82 -18.10
C LYS A 689 2.37 -30.69 -19.59
N ILE A 690 3.55 -30.11 -19.83
CA ILE A 690 4.14 -29.91 -21.16
C ILE A 690 5.54 -30.48 -21.16
N GLU A 691 5.93 -31.21 -22.19
CA GLU A 691 7.26 -31.73 -22.41
C GLU A 691 7.88 -31.09 -23.67
N ILE A 692 9.07 -30.49 -23.52
CA ILE A 692 9.79 -29.79 -24.58
C ILE A 692 11.15 -30.47 -24.73
N LYS A 693 11.49 -30.88 -25.93
CA LYS A 693 12.79 -31.45 -26.30
C LYS A 693 13.62 -30.42 -27.06
N LYS A 694 14.96 -30.49 -26.88
CA LYS A 694 15.92 -29.67 -27.67
C LYS A 694 15.90 -29.99 -29.13
#